data_c3541e85406a2f36862a6f673c3861d2
#
_entry.id   c3541e85406a2f36862a6f673c3861d2
#
_cell.length_a   1.000
_cell.length_b   1.000
_cell.length_c   1.000
_cell.angle_alpha   90.00
_cell.angle_beta   90.00
_cell.angle_gamma   90.00
#
_symmetry.space_group_name_H-M   'P 1'
#
loop_
_entity.id
_entity.type
_entity.pdbx_description
1 polymer ?
#
loop_
_entity_poly.entity_id
_entity_poly.type
_entity_poly.pdbx_seq_one_letter_code
_entity_poly.pdbx_strand_id
1 'polypeptide(L)'
;MSRTSRTGPPLPPEDRTLSPLTGYGRDHWLALADHLLADVHRFASPSGARIVLPGRPSSSGADSDQLEGFARTFLLLAFRTAGCDGHAPAGLLQSYAEGIGAGTDPGHPEAWPVLGQECRQTLVEACSLALGLHLTRPWLWDHLPGAVQERVVEWLQGAWGLRIPDNNWHMFRVIVGEFLSGVGGAHDRVEMEADLARTEDFYVGDGWYRDGGDARTADNFDHYNGWALHTYPILWALMAGGRVAGEADGIDRAGGAGRTGGAGRTRRDRLAVFRARLRRFLTDYALFFGADGAPVHQGRSLIYRFAAVTAPWLGALVDATPLGPGQTRRLASGALRHFTDRGFRDRHGIATLGWYGPYPPLVQGYSGPASPYWLSKAFLGLLLPADHPCWTRPEEPLPVERGDRVVALPVPGFVLSATRADGIVRLVNHGSDNYATGDHGSGEPGPGGRTGGHYAAVRTAGDPHYSRFAYSTATGPCLVPDDLPCRPLADNHVALCHPAFGLSRRTRIHRLRLHDRYAASWHQPAWHQPAWHRPAWHPSARHHPAGHQPAWPDDAAAEEARIETASVVWGAYELRVHLVDAPAHLPLHDSGWQIAGERPPHVRTVGQRAEAATDGGLSSTFVSLAGHTDVAVATAEGTSAFGRHTAVPYATGRRTTSRTVHVALVGLTGRGADPAPPAVGCAVDGTTVTADFPDGTWVLVALGADPAWSPVLGGVPLTGSVRYARLSPEEEPVVVPG
;
A
#
# COMPACT_ATOMS: atom_id res chain seq x y z
N MET A 1 27.29 -9.86 -7.22
CA MET A 1 27.30 -8.71 -8.14
C MET A 1 28.23 -7.65 -7.59
N SER A 2 29.24 -7.22 -8.38
CA SER A 2 30.15 -6.12 -8.06
C SER A 2 29.34 -4.86 -7.76
N ARG A 3 29.61 -4.17 -6.64
CA ARG A 3 29.09 -2.85 -6.33
C ARG A 3 29.43 -1.91 -7.52
N THR A 4 28.45 -1.66 -8.38
CA THR A 4 28.58 -0.66 -9.44
C THR A 4 28.85 0.68 -8.79
N SER A 5 29.89 1.36 -9.24
CA SER A 5 30.32 2.68 -8.75
C SER A 5 29.13 3.64 -8.76
N ARG A 6 28.78 4.15 -7.59
CA ARG A 6 27.81 5.24 -7.42
C ARG A 6 28.28 6.46 -8.21
N THR A 7 27.46 7.00 -9.08
CA THR A 7 27.77 8.14 -9.93
C THR A 7 27.58 9.51 -9.26
N GLY A 8 27.17 9.55 -7.98
CA GLY A 8 27.02 10.77 -7.19
C GLY A 8 28.04 10.86 -6.05
N PRO A 9 28.22 12.04 -5.41
CA PRO A 9 29.03 12.16 -4.22
C PRO A 9 28.53 11.20 -3.14
N PRO A 10 29.41 10.71 -2.25
CA PRO A 10 28.99 9.82 -1.17
C PRO A 10 27.99 10.53 -0.25
N LEU A 11 27.06 9.75 0.37
CA LEU A 11 26.25 10.29 1.45
C LEU A 11 27.16 10.78 2.59
N PRO A 12 26.71 11.72 3.42
CA PRO A 12 27.45 12.15 4.59
C PRO A 12 27.87 10.96 5.48
N PRO A 13 28.93 11.11 6.29
CA PRO A 13 29.29 10.11 7.28
C PRO A 13 28.11 9.84 8.23
N GLU A 14 27.94 8.58 8.64
CA GLU A 14 26.89 8.22 9.60
C GLU A 14 27.16 8.89 10.96
N ASP A 15 26.14 9.50 11.54
CA ASP A 15 26.16 10.02 12.90
C ASP A 15 25.55 9.00 13.86
N ARG A 16 26.40 8.15 14.43
CA ARG A 16 25.98 7.12 15.38
C ARG A 16 25.76 7.65 16.80
N THR A 17 26.08 8.92 17.07
CA THR A 17 25.77 9.58 18.34
C THR A 17 24.32 10.04 18.37
N LEU A 18 23.91 10.77 17.36
CA LEU A 18 22.56 11.28 17.23
C LEU A 18 21.58 10.20 16.72
N SER A 19 22.03 9.38 15.79
CA SER A 19 21.24 8.33 15.15
C SER A 19 21.88 6.95 15.33
N PRO A 20 21.91 6.42 16.58
CA PRO A 20 22.63 5.18 16.89
C PRO A 20 22.11 3.96 16.11
N LEU A 21 20.84 3.96 15.73
CA LEU A 21 20.19 2.84 15.05
C LEU A 21 20.32 2.95 13.52
N THR A 22 20.12 4.13 12.94
CA THR A 22 20.19 4.31 11.50
C THR A 22 21.49 4.96 11.00
N GLY A 23 22.15 5.78 11.82
CA GLY A 23 23.25 6.64 11.39
C GLY A 23 22.79 7.85 10.54
N TYR A 24 21.48 7.97 10.24
CA TYR A 24 20.97 8.96 9.30
C TYR A 24 20.31 10.15 10.03
N GLY A 25 20.85 11.34 9.80
CA GLY A 25 20.29 12.63 10.22
C GLY A 25 19.74 13.42 9.02
N ARG A 26 19.40 14.69 9.26
CA ARG A 26 18.85 15.62 8.25
C ARG A 26 19.73 15.73 7.02
N ASP A 27 21.06 15.77 7.17
CA ASP A 27 21.99 15.91 6.05
C ASP A 27 21.94 14.72 5.07
N HIS A 28 21.63 13.52 5.56
CA HIS A 28 21.44 12.36 4.70
C HIS A 28 20.19 12.51 3.82
N TRP A 29 19.11 13.08 4.37
CA TRP A 29 17.89 13.39 3.62
C TRP A 29 18.15 14.47 2.56
N LEU A 30 18.86 15.53 2.92
CA LEU A 30 19.25 16.58 1.98
C LEU A 30 20.14 16.04 0.85
N ALA A 31 21.19 15.30 1.21
CA ALA A 31 22.10 14.71 0.22
C ALA A 31 21.38 13.75 -0.74
N LEU A 32 20.46 12.91 -0.23
CA LEU A 32 19.72 12.01 -1.10
C LEU A 32 18.71 12.76 -1.99
N ALA A 33 18.05 13.82 -1.48
CA ALA A 33 17.22 14.69 -2.31
C ALA A 33 18.03 15.30 -3.46
N ASP A 34 19.19 15.84 -3.15
CA ASP A 34 20.09 16.46 -4.14
C ASP A 34 20.59 15.43 -5.16
N HIS A 35 20.92 14.20 -4.74
CA HIS A 35 21.29 13.12 -5.67
C HIS A 35 20.14 12.73 -6.61
N LEU A 36 18.93 12.52 -6.06
CA LEU A 36 17.77 12.16 -6.87
C LEU A 36 17.43 13.25 -7.89
N LEU A 37 17.50 14.52 -7.49
CA LEU A 37 17.27 15.65 -8.38
C LEU A 37 18.35 15.75 -9.48
N ALA A 38 19.62 15.63 -9.12
CA ALA A 38 20.72 15.66 -10.09
C ALA A 38 20.66 14.49 -11.09
N ASP A 39 20.34 13.30 -10.62
CA ASP A 39 20.25 12.11 -11.47
C ASP A 39 19.10 12.20 -12.47
N VAL A 40 17.93 12.70 -12.04
CA VAL A 40 16.75 12.86 -12.90
C VAL A 40 16.91 14.01 -13.87
N HIS A 41 17.53 15.12 -13.45
CA HIS A 41 17.69 16.30 -14.28
C HIS A 41 18.48 16.04 -15.57
N ARG A 42 19.31 14.98 -15.60
CA ARG A 42 20.00 14.52 -16.83
C ARG A 42 19.03 14.01 -17.92
N PHE A 43 17.79 13.75 -17.56
CA PHE A 43 16.72 13.31 -18.46
C PHE A 43 15.71 14.44 -18.75
N ALA A 44 16.03 15.68 -18.36
CA ALA A 44 15.22 16.82 -18.71
C ALA A 44 15.24 17.04 -20.23
N SER A 45 14.10 17.41 -20.78
CA SER A 45 13.98 17.84 -22.18
C SER A 45 14.72 19.15 -22.40
N PRO A 46 14.99 19.56 -23.66
CA PRO A 46 15.80 20.76 -23.97
C PRO A 46 15.33 22.05 -23.29
N SER A 47 14.01 22.26 -23.13
CA SER A 47 13.46 23.41 -22.40
C SER A 47 13.25 23.14 -20.90
N GLY A 48 13.55 21.92 -20.42
CA GLY A 48 13.34 21.51 -19.06
C GLY A 48 11.87 21.22 -18.70
N ALA A 49 10.92 21.32 -19.63
CA ALA A 49 9.49 21.17 -19.36
C ALA A 49 9.07 19.71 -19.03
N ARG A 50 9.86 18.74 -19.45
CA ARG A 50 9.56 17.32 -19.32
C ARG A 50 10.76 16.54 -18.76
N ILE A 51 10.49 15.46 -18.03
CA ILE A 51 11.53 14.51 -17.61
C ILE A 51 11.29 13.19 -18.34
N VAL A 52 12.17 12.84 -19.27
CA VAL A 52 12.04 11.72 -20.21
C VAL A 52 12.78 10.50 -19.67
N LEU A 53 12.22 9.80 -18.69
CA LEU A 53 12.84 8.62 -18.12
C LEU A 53 12.66 7.40 -19.02
N PRO A 54 13.69 6.52 -19.12
CA PRO A 54 13.58 5.29 -19.91
C PRO A 54 12.67 4.28 -19.24
N GLY A 55 11.85 3.58 -20.05
CA GLY A 55 10.98 2.51 -19.57
C GLY A 55 9.72 2.35 -20.39
N ARG A 56 8.87 1.39 -20.00
CA ARG A 56 7.57 1.19 -20.63
C ARG A 56 6.62 2.32 -20.20
N PRO A 57 5.91 2.97 -21.13
CA PRO A 57 4.90 3.96 -20.79
C PRO A 57 3.77 3.37 -19.92
N SER A 58 3.20 4.21 -19.10
CA SER A 58 1.96 3.90 -18.38
C SER A 58 0.77 3.82 -19.35
N SER A 59 -0.38 3.40 -18.84
CA SER A 59 -1.64 3.45 -19.59
C SER A 59 -2.09 4.86 -19.97
N SER A 60 -1.54 5.90 -19.34
CA SER A 60 -1.81 7.31 -19.64
C SER A 60 -0.96 7.86 -20.77
N GLY A 61 0.06 7.11 -21.21
CA GLY A 61 0.94 7.47 -22.33
C GLY A 61 2.19 8.24 -21.94
N ALA A 62 3.15 8.27 -22.86
CA ALA A 62 4.48 8.81 -22.62
C ALA A 62 4.48 10.31 -22.26
N ASP A 63 3.63 11.12 -22.89
CA ASP A 63 3.55 12.56 -22.59
C ASP A 63 3.08 12.82 -21.16
N SER A 64 2.10 12.03 -20.68
CA SER A 64 1.68 12.08 -19.29
C SER A 64 2.79 11.63 -18.33
N ASP A 65 3.53 10.57 -18.68
CA ASP A 65 4.63 10.05 -17.84
C ASP A 65 5.80 11.05 -17.76
N GLN A 66 6.04 11.84 -18.82
CA GLN A 66 7.08 12.87 -18.83
C GLN A 66 6.69 14.07 -17.95
N LEU A 67 5.42 14.48 -17.96
CA LEU A 67 4.87 15.47 -17.02
C LEU A 67 4.91 14.91 -15.58
N GLU A 68 4.57 13.65 -15.38
CA GLU A 68 4.68 12.96 -14.09
C GLU A 68 6.10 13.07 -13.54
N GLY A 69 7.11 12.83 -14.38
CA GLY A 69 8.51 12.97 -14.01
C GLY A 69 8.85 14.39 -13.56
N PHE A 70 8.41 15.39 -14.31
CA PHE A 70 8.60 16.80 -13.97
C PHE A 70 7.91 17.16 -12.64
N ALA A 71 6.63 16.91 -12.52
CA ALA A 71 5.82 17.35 -11.38
C ALA A 71 6.25 16.71 -10.06
N ARG A 72 6.55 15.40 -10.08
CA ARG A 72 6.95 14.66 -8.87
C ARG A 72 8.35 15.03 -8.40
N THR A 73 9.27 15.33 -9.31
CA THR A 73 10.60 15.78 -8.94
C THR A 73 10.62 17.27 -8.61
N PHE A 74 9.73 18.07 -9.20
CA PHE A 74 9.49 19.44 -8.73
C PHE A 74 8.99 19.47 -7.29
N LEU A 75 8.08 18.57 -6.90
CA LEU A 75 7.65 18.46 -5.51
C LEU A 75 8.81 18.11 -4.57
N LEU A 76 9.74 17.23 -4.99
CA LEU A 76 10.98 16.96 -4.23
C LEU A 76 11.82 18.22 -4.06
N LEU A 77 12.03 18.97 -5.14
CA LEU A 77 12.75 20.25 -5.10
C LEU A 77 12.06 21.25 -4.17
N ALA A 78 10.73 21.30 -4.20
CA ALA A 78 9.95 22.20 -3.36
C ALA A 78 10.15 21.92 -1.87
N PHE A 79 10.06 20.66 -1.43
CA PHE A 79 10.37 20.29 -0.04
C PHE A 79 11.81 20.60 0.35
N ARG A 80 12.75 20.31 -0.56
CA ARG A 80 14.18 20.58 -0.37
C ARG A 80 14.47 22.09 -0.21
N THR A 81 13.84 22.90 -1.07
CA THR A 81 14.03 24.36 -1.10
C THR A 81 13.37 25.03 0.09
N ALA A 82 12.09 24.74 0.34
CA ALA A 82 11.35 25.33 1.46
C ALA A 82 11.96 24.92 2.81
N GLY A 83 12.42 23.67 2.94
CA GLY A 83 13.11 23.19 4.14
C GLY A 83 14.50 23.79 4.37
N CYS A 84 15.02 24.60 3.46
CA CYS A 84 16.32 25.28 3.57
C CYS A 84 16.21 26.77 3.24
N ASP A 85 15.09 27.40 3.59
CA ASP A 85 14.87 28.85 3.46
C ASP A 85 15.22 29.39 2.06
N GLY A 86 14.83 28.68 1.01
CA GLY A 86 15.08 29.03 -0.38
C GLY A 86 16.40 28.52 -0.96
N HIS A 87 17.26 27.95 -0.17
CA HIS A 87 18.53 27.40 -0.66
C HIS A 87 18.29 26.09 -1.40
N ALA A 88 18.32 26.13 -2.72
CA ALA A 88 18.21 24.98 -3.62
C ALA A 88 19.57 24.61 -4.23
N PRO A 89 19.73 23.39 -4.78
CA PRO A 89 20.88 23.07 -5.62
C PRO A 89 21.01 24.05 -6.79
N ALA A 90 22.25 24.42 -7.09
CA ALA A 90 22.55 25.49 -8.05
C ALA A 90 21.87 25.29 -9.43
N GLY A 91 21.16 26.31 -9.90
CA GLY A 91 20.49 26.33 -11.22
C GLY A 91 19.16 25.51 -11.28
N LEU A 92 18.84 24.66 -10.31
CA LEU A 92 17.64 23.81 -10.42
C LEU A 92 16.34 24.61 -10.33
N LEU A 93 16.22 25.59 -9.42
CA LEU A 93 15.03 26.45 -9.37
C LEU A 93 14.79 27.18 -10.70
N GLN A 94 15.84 27.70 -11.28
CA GLN A 94 15.77 28.39 -12.58
C GLN A 94 15.32 27.41 -13.69
N SER A 95 15.93 26.23 -13.74
CA SER A 95 15.55 25.20 -14.74
C SER A 95 14.10 24.77 -14.64
N TYR A 96 13.58 24.58 -13.40
CA TYR A 96 12.16 24.26 -13.22
C TYR A 96 11.25 25.47 -13.54
N ALA A 97 11.68 26.70 -13.27
CA ALA A 97 10.93 27.90 -13.67
C ALA A 97 10.82 28.02 -15.21
N GLU A 98 11.92 27.78 -15.93
CA GLU A 98 11.94 27.71 -17.40
C GLU A 98 11.06 26.58 -17.93
N GLY A 99 11.15 25.40 -17.33
CA GLY A 99 10.31 24.24 -17.65
C GLY A 99 8.82 24.48 -17.44
N ILE A 100 8.43 25.17 -16.37
CA ILE A 100 7.03 25.60 -16.13
C ILE A 100 6.59 26.55 -17.24
N GLY A 101 7.43 27.52 -17.61
CA GLY A 101 7.13 28.46 -18.68
C GLY A 101 6.90 27.79 -20.02
N ALA A 102 7.73 26.82 -20.40
CA ALA A 102 7.63 26.08 -21.64
C ALA A 102 6.48 25.06 -21.62
N GLY A 103 6.30 24.36 -20.48
CA GLY A 103 5.27 23.35 -20.33
C GLY A 103 3.84 23.89 -20.33
N THR A 104 3.64 25.11 -19.85
CA THR A 104 2.34 25.79 -19.84
C THR A 104 2.08 26.64 -21.09
N ASP A 105 3.03 26.78 -22.00
CA ASP A 105 2.84 27.48 -23.28
C ASP A 105 2.26 26.52 -24.33
N PRO A 106 0.99 26.68 -24.75
CA PRO A 106 0.37 25.77 -25.71
C PRO A 106 1.02 25.81 -27.10
N GLY A 107 1.80 26.87 -27.42
CA GLY A 107 2.57 26.99 -28.66
C GLY A 107 3.95 26.36 -28.61
N HIS A 108 4.39 25.89 -27.44
CA HIS A 108 5.74 25.33 -27.28
C HIS A 108 5.76 23.82 -27.65
N PRO A 109 6.82 23.33 -28.33
CA PRO A 109 6.95 21.92 -28.71
C PRO A 109 6.91 20.94 -27.51
N GLU A 110 7.29 21.41 -26.33
CA GLU A 110 7.30 20.63 -25.08
C GLU A 110 6.11 20.96 -24.17
N ALA A 111 5.05 21.59 -24.71
CA ALA A 111 3.83 21.87 -23.95
C ALA A 111 3.29 20.60 -23.24
N TRP A 112 2.82 20.77 -22.03
CA TRP A 112 2.21 19.68 -21.27
C TRP A 112 0.87 19.25 -21.87
N PRO A 113 0.46 17.99 -21.69
CA PRO A 113 -0.91 17.59 -21.99
C PRO A 113 -1.91 18.51 -21.28
N VAL A 114 -2.97 18.86 -21.96
CA VAL A 114 -4.05 19.67 -21.38
C VAL A 114 -4.62 18.94 -20.15
N LEU A 115 -4.76 19.67 -19.05
CA LEU A 115 -5.46 19.19 -17.89
C LEU A 115 -6.96 19.06 -18.24
N GLY A 116 -7.41 17.83 -18.49
CA GLY A 116 -8.74 17.61 -19.04
C GLY A 116 -9.15 16.14 -19.09
N GLN A 117 -10.34 15.89 -19.63
CA GLN A 117 -10.98 14.58 -19.64
C GLN A 117 -10.21 13.55 -20.48
N GLU A 118 -9.47 13.99 -21.50
CA GLU A 118 -8.69 13.10 -22.39
C GLU A 118 -7.50 12.48 -21.68
N CYS A 119 -6.88 13.22 -20.76
CA CYS A 119 -5.75 12.74 -19.94
C CYS A 119 -5.96 13.10 -18.46
N ARG A 120 -6.87 12.40 -17.79
CA ARG A 120 -7.21 12.68 -16.37
C ARG A 120 -6.03 12.54 -15.42
N GLN A 121 -5.01 11.75 -15.77
CA GLN A 121 -3.78 11.59 -14.98
C GLN A 121 -3.09 12.95 -14.73
N THR A 122 -3.23 13.92 -15.64
CA THR A 122 -2.69 15.27 -15.46
C THR A 122 -3.18 15.97 -14.19
N LEU A 123 -4.34 15.61 -13.65
CA LEU A 123 -4.82 16.15 -12.37
C LEU A 123 -3.93 15.75 -11.18
N VAL A 124 -3.39 14.54 -11.19
CA VAL A 124 -2.46 14.05 -10.16
C VAL A 124 -1.19 14.89 -10.16
N GLU A 125 -0.70 15.20 -11.36
CA GLU A 125 0.52 15.98 -11.55
C GLU A 125 0.27 17.47 -11.28
N ALA A 126 -0.91 17.99 -11.64
CA ALA A 126 -1.37 19.34 -11.29
C ALA A 126 -1.39 19.56 -9.77
N CYS A 127 -1.82 18.55 -9.00
CA CYS A 127 -1.75 18.60 -7.54
C CYS A 127 -0.31 18.75 -7.04
N SER A 128 0.62 17.99 -7.60
CA SER A 128 2.05 18.07 -7.23
C SER A 128 2.66 19.42 -7.58
N LEU A 129 2.30 19.96 -8.77
CA LEU A 129 2.71 21.28 -9.22
C LEU A 129 2.15 22.39 -8.33
N ALA A 130 0.84 22.38 -8.06
CA ALA A 130 0.17 23.37 -7.21
C ALA A 130 0.78 23.42 -5.80
N LEU A 131 1.01 22.24 -5.20
CA LEU A 131 1.66 22.15 -3.89
C LEU A 131 3.10 22.63 -3.94
N GLY A 132 3.87 22.24 -4.96
CA GLY A 132 5.26 22.69 -5.17
C GLY A 132 5.36 24.20 -5.34
N LEU A 133 4.49 24.80 -6.17
CA LEU A 133 4.42 26.26 -6.38
C LEU A 133 4.03 27.01 -5.10
N HIS A 134 3.09 26.46 -4.32
CA HIS A 134 2.75 27.04 -3.02
C HIS A 134 3.93 27.04 -2.06
N LEU A 135 4.64 25.92 -1.95
CA LEU A 135 5.79 25.76 -1.06
C LEU A 135 6.98 26.64 -1.45
N THR A 136 7.17 26.86 -2.74
CA THR A 136 8.30 27.66 -3.28
C THR A 136 7.88 29.08 -3.64
N ARG A 137 6.71 29.54 -3.19
CA ARG A 137 6.16 30.83 -3.56
C ARG A 137 7.15 31.98 -3.47
N PRO A 138 7.87 32.23 -2.33
CA PRO A 138 8.77 33.36 -2.17
C PRO A 138 10.02 33.31 -3.06
N TRP A 139 10.38 32.13 -3.57
CA TRP A 139 11.63 31.92 -4.31
C TRP A 139 11.44 31.56 -5.79
N LEU A 140 10.24 31.15 -6.19
CA LEU A 140 9.93 30.74 -7.55
C LEU A 140 8.66 31.40 -8.06
N TRP A 141 7.49 31.14 -7.47
CA TRP A 141 6.21 31.62 -8.02
C TRP A 141 6.17 33.14 -8.15
N ASP A 142 6.52 33.89 -7.10
CA ASP A 142 6.44 35.37 -7.08
C ASP A 142 7.52 36.01 -7.99
N HIS A 143 8.44 35.21 -8.53
CA HIS A 143 9.49 35.63 -9.48
C HIS A 143 9.22 35.21 -10.94
N LEU A 144 8.17 34.41 -11.18
CA LEU A 144 7.80 34.06 -12.55
C LEU A 144 7.27 35.28 -13.29
N PRO A 145 7.55 35.43 -14.60
CA PRO A 145 6.95 36.46 -15.44
C PRO A 145 5.41 36.37 -15.37
N GLY A 146 4.71 37.52 -15.34
CA GLY A 146 3.24 37.55 -15.23
C GLY A 146 2.52 36.69 -16.27
N ALA A 147 2.98 36.73 -17.52
CA ALA A 147 2.44 35.88 -18.58
C ALA A 147 2.63 34.38 -18.34
N VAL A 148 3.67 33.95 -17.60
CA VAL A 148 3.83 32.55 -17.18
C VAL A 148 2.86 32.22 -16.06
N GLN A 149 2.73 33.11 -15.09
CA GLN A 149 1.76 32.93 -14.00
C GLN A 149 0.33 32.78 -14.56
N GLU A 150 -0.06 33.62 -15.52
CA GLU A 150 -1.37 33.56 -16.20
C GLU A 150 -1.59 32.20 -16.87
N ARG A 151 -0.59 31.70 -17.65
CA ARG A 151 -0.67 30.39 -18.31
C ARG A 151 -0.76 29.22 -17.31
N VAL A 152 -0.02 29.28 -16.21
CA VAL A 152 -0.10 28.27 -15.13
C VAL A 152 -1.52 28.25 -14.54
N VAL A 153 -2.07 29.43 -14.25
CA VAL A 153 -3.45 29.56 -13.72
C VAL A 153 -4.45 28.99 -14.72
N GLU A 154 -4.34 29.35 -16.00
CA GLU A 154 -5.21 28.85 -17.07
C GLU A 154 -5.12 27.32 -17.19
N TRP A 155 -3.91 26.75 -17.20
CA TRP A 155 -3.71 25.31 -17.28
C TRP A 155 -4.36 24.58 -16.09
N LEU A 156 -4.16 25.09 -14.86
CA LEU A 156 -4.71 24.50 -13.64
C LEU A 156 -6.23 24.57 -13.57
N GLN A 157 -6.87 25.56 -14.20
CA GLN A 157 -8.33 25.69 -14.28
C GLN A 157 -9.00 24.54 -15.01
N GLY A 158 -8.27 23.78 -15.83
CA GLY A 158 -8.74 22.54 -16.43
C GLY A 158 -9.14 21.45 -15.43
N ALA A 159 -8.86 21.62 -14.13
CA ALA A 159 -9.27 20.70 -13.08
C ALA A 159 -10.79 20.63 -12.83
N TRP A 160 -11.53 21.68 -13.23
CA TRP A 160 -12.96 21.80 -12.94
C TRP A 160 -13.81 20.99 -13.90
N GLY A 161 -14.89 20.38 -13.37
CA GLY A 161 -15.83 19.59 -14.15
C GLY A 161 -15.28 18.24 -14.63
N LEU A 162 -14.09 17.81 -14.19
CA LEU A 162 -13.54 16.52 -14.54
C LEU A 162 -14.28 15.38 -13.84
N ARG A 163 -14.62 14.34 -14.60
CA ARG A 163 -15.00 13.04 -14.02
C ARG A 163 -13.75 12.35 -13.49
N ILE A 164 -13.61 12.31 -12.19
CA ILE A 164 -12.50 11.68 -11.50
C ILE A 164 -12.91 10.35 -10.87
N PRO A 165 -11.97 9.43 -10.61
CA PRO A 165 -12.22 8.25 -9.79
C PRO A 165 -12.72 8.65 -8.40
N ASP A 166 -13.73 7.94 -7.90
CA ASP A 166 -14.30 8.18 -6.57
C ASP A 166 -13.39 7.58 -5.47
N ASN A 167 -12.27 8.25 -5.20
CA ASN A 167 -11.24 7.85 -4.25
C ASN A 167 -10.40 9.06 -3.81
N ASN A 168 -9.16 8.85 -3.38
CA ASN A 168 -8.22 9.91 -2.98
C ASN A 168 -8.03 11.04 -4.02
N TRP A 169 -8.48 10.88 -5.26
CA TRP A 169 -8.36 11.90 -6.32
C TRP A 169 -9.16 13.17 -6.01
N HIS A 170 -10.21 13.10 -5.23
CA HIS A 170 -10.95 14.28 -4.78
C HIS A 170 -10.02 15.33 -4.16
N MET A 171 -9.04 14.89 -3.37
CA MET A 171 -8.11 15.81 -2.73
C MET A 171 -7.10 16.43 -3.70
N PHE A 172 -6.83 15.83 -4.87
CA PHE A 172 -5.97 16.46 -5.87
C PHE A 172 -6.59 17.74 -6.40
N ARG A 173 -7.88 17.71 -6.72
CA ARG A 173 -8.62 18.87 -7.17
C ARG A 173 -8.73 19.95 -6.08
N VAL A 174 -8.93 19.55 -4.85
CA VAL A 174 -8.97 20.47 -3.69
C VAL A 174 -7.64 21.21 -3.52
N ILE A 175 -6.50 20.55 -3.65
CA ILE A 175 -5.17 21.18 -3.57
C ILE A 175 -4.96 22.18 -4.72
N VAL A 176 -5.33 21.80 -5.95
CA VAL A 176 -5.26 22.70 -7.11
C VAL A 176 -6.13 23.95 -6.87
N GLY A 177 -7.36 23.77 -6.42
CA GLY A 177 -8.29 24.87 -6.13
C GLY A 177 -7.80 25.79 -5.01
N GLU A 178 -7.16 25.24 -3.98
CA GLU A 178 -6.58 26.04 -2.91
C GLU A 178 -5.42 26.91 -3.40
N PHE A 179 -4.56 26.38 -4.26
CA PHE A 179 -3.50 27.15 -4.87
C PHE A 179 -4.09 28.28 -5.73
N LEU A 180 -5.04 27.97 -6.61
CA LEU A 180 -5.71 28.96 -7.46
C LEU A 180 -6.35 30.07 -6.62
N SER A 181 -7.06 29.73 -5.54
CA SER A 181 -7.62 30.69 -4.60
C SER A 181 -6.54 31.61 -4.01
N GLY A 182 -5.38 31.04 -3.64
CA GLY A 182 -4.29 31.79 -3.02
C GLY A 182 -3.55 32.77 -3.95
N VAL A 183 -3.67 32.58 -5.27
CA VAL A 183 -3.07 33.44 -6.30
C VAL A 183 -4.09 34.29 -7.06
N GLY A 184 -5.35 34.27 -6.64
CA GLY A 184 -6.43 35.05 -7.28
C GLY A 184 -6.97 34.44 -8.58
N GLY A 185 -6.64 33.18 -8.88
CA GLY A 185 -7.16 32.46 -10.03
C GLY A 185 -8.62 32.01 -9.82
N ALA A 186 -9.36 31.86 -10.92
CA ALA A 186 -10.73 31.34 -10.86
C ALA A 186 -10.72 29.88 -10.38
N HIS A 187 -11.62 29.58 -9.44
CA HIS A 187 -11.74 28.25 -8.84
C HIS A 187 -13.21 27.97 -8.46
N ASP A 188 -13.59 26.71 -8.48
CA ASP A 188 -14.96 26.29 -8.10
C ASP A 188 -15.01 25.86 -6.63
N ARG A 189 -15.50 26.78 -5.78
CA ARG A 189 -15.66 26.51 -4.34
C ARG A 189 -16.71 25.46 -4.04
N VAL A 190 -17.74 25.34 -4.88
CA VAL A 190 -18.82 24.35 -4.67
C VAL A 190 -18.27 22.95 -4.92
N GLU A 191 -17.54 22.77 -6.02
CA GLU A 191 -16.90 21.48 -6.34
C GLU A 191 -15.82 21.11 -5.31
N MET A 192 -15.01 22.07 -4.84
CA MET A 192 -14.05 21.86 -3.77
C MET A 192 -14.69 21.37 -2.46
N GLU A 193 -15.79 21.99 -2.04
CA GLU A 193 -16.50 21.58 -0.81
C GLU A 193 -17.15 20.20 -0.98
N ALA A 194 -17.68 19.89 -2.17
CA ALA A 194 -18.20 18.55 -2.47
C ALA A 194 -17.10 17.48 -2.39
N ASP A 195 -15.90 17.74 -2.93
CA ASP A 195 -14.76 16.85 -2.87
C ASP A 195 -14.24 16.66 -1.44
N LEU A 196 -14.19 17.72 -0.65
CA LEU A 196 -13.84 17.65 0.78
C LEU A 196 -14.85 16.80 1.55
N ALA A 197 -16.15 17.03 1.33
CA ALA A 197 -17.20 16.24 1.96
C ALA A 197 -17.09 14.76 1.55
N ARG A 198 -16.89 14.50 0.26
CA ARG A 198 -16.72 13.12 -0.23
C ARG A 198 -15.50 12.43 0.38
N THR A 199 -14.38 13.15 0.56
CA THR A 199 -13.18 12.61 1.24
C THR A 199 -13.47 12.29 2.71
N GLU A 200 -14.30 13.09 3.39
CA GLU A 200 -14.72 12.81 4.77
C GLU A 200 -15.59 11.56 4.87
N ASP A 201 -16.42 11.25 3.85
CA ASP A 201 -17.22 10.01 3.78
C ASP A 201 -16.37 8.72 3.69
N PHE A 202 -15.12 8.83 3.26
CA PHE A 202 -14.20 7.69 3.25
C PHE A 202 -13.68 7.33 4.64
N TYR A 203 -13.88 8.17 5.66
CA TYR A 203 -13.46 7.89 7.01
C TYR A 203 -14.32 6.81 7.65
N VAL A 204 -13.69 5.74 8.14
CA VAL A 204 -14.36 4.56 8.70
C VAL A 204 -14.06 4.30 10.17
N GLY A 205 -13.40 5.24 10.85
CA GLY A 205 -13.09 5.13 12.27
C GLY A 205 -11.63 4.82 12.55
N ASP A 206 -11.24 4.92 13.82
CA ASP A 206 -9.90 4.62 14.34
C ASP A 206 -8.71 5.19 13.54
N GLY A 207 -8.91 6.32 12.89
CA GLY A 207 -7.88 6.94 12.04
C GLY A 207 -7.82 6.37 10.62
N TRP A 208 -8.61 5.39 10.25
CA TRP A 208 -8.57 4.76 8.96
C TRP A 208 -9.58 5.34 7.97
N TYR A 209 -9.16 5.43 6.72
CA TYR A 209 -9.99 5.75 5.57
C TYR A 209 -10.00 4.56 4.60
N ARG A 210 -11.15 4.24 4.01
CA ARG A 210 -11.14 3.44 2.79
C ARG A 210 -10.78 4.33 1.60
N ASP A 211 -10.13 3.80 0.59
CA ASP A 211 -9.76 4.58 -0.58
C ASP A 211 -10.81 4.46 -1.69
N GLY A 212 -11.94 5.10 -1.47
CA GLY A 212 -13.05 5.20 -2.40
C GLY A 212 -14.15 4.15 -2.23
N GLY A 213 -15.20 4.31 -3.01
CA GLY A 213 -16.37 3.45 -2.99
C GLY A 213 -17.25 3.62 -1.75
N ASP A 214 -18.21 2.73 -1.62
CA ASP A 214 -19.00 2.55 -0.42
C ASP A 214 -18.60 1.26 0.33
N ALA A 215 -19.15 1.03 1.52
CA ALA A 215 -18.84 -0.16 2.33
C ALA A 215 -19.20 -1.49 1.64
N ARG A 216 -20.00 -1.45 0.58
CA ARG A 216 -20.41 -2.63 -0.18
C ARG A 216 -19.40 -3.01 -1.26
N THR A 217 -18.61 -2.04 -1.75
CA THR A 217 -17.82 -2.21 -2.96
C THR A 217 -16.32 -2.35 -2.73
N ALA A 218 -15.75 -1.86 -1.63
CA ALA A 218 -14.34 -2.01 -1.33
C ALA A 218 -14.02 -1.76 0.15
N ASP A 219 -13.16 -2.60 0.71
CA ASP A 219 -12.50 -2.41 2.01
C ASP A 219 -10.98 -2.44 1.81
N ASN A 220 -10.48 -1.53 0.98
CA ASN A 220 -9.07 -1.47 0.60
C ASN A 220 -8.28 -0.58 1.56
N PHE A 221 -7.64 -1.20 2.53
CA PHE A 221 -6.74 -0.52 3.46
C PHE A 221 -5.29 -0.82 3.10
N ASP A 222 -4.52 0.22 2.82
CA ASP A 222 -3.11 0.14 2.45
C ASP A 222 -2.37 1.44 2.79
N HIS A 223 -1.15 1.60 2.27
CA HIS A 223 -0.32 2.79 2.49
C HIS A 223 -0.91 4.10 1.93
N TYR A 224 -1.95 4.06 1.07
CA TYR A 224 -2.66 5.27 0.64
C TYR A 224 -3.28 6.03 1.81
N ASN A 225 -3.62 5.35 2.90
CA ASN A 225 -3.99 6.02 4.14
C ASN A 225 -2.93 7.03 4.59
N GLY A 226 -1.66 6.63 4.55
CA GLY A 226 -0.54 7.48 4.95
C GLY A 226 -0.22 8.56 3.93
N TRP A 227 0.11 8.18 2.70
CA TRP A 227 0.67 9.11 1.72
C TRP A 227 -0.34 9.92 0.92
N ALA A 228 -1.65 9.69 1.08
CA ALA A 228 -2.71 10.45 0.40
C ALA A 228 -3.82 10.90 1.35
N LEU A 229 -4.58 9.97 1.95
CA LEU A 229 -5.83 10.27 2.64
C LEU A 229 -5.65 11.07 3.93
N HIS A 230 -4.53 10.96 4.62
CA HIS A 230 -4.15 11.86 5.71
C HIS A 230 -3.35 13.07 5.22
N THR A 231 -2.53 12.89 4.19
CA THR A 231 -1.56 13.90 3.77
C THR A 231 -2.24 15.11 3.13
N TYR A 232 -3.07 14.90 2.11
CA TYR A 232 -3.65 16.01 1.36
C TYR A 232 -4.66 16.86 2.14
N PRO A 233 -5.57 16.29 2.95
CA PRO A 233 -6.47 17.10 3.77
C PRO A 233 -5.74 18.04 4.73
N ILE A 234 -4.64 17.58 5.32
CA ILE A 234 -3.84 18.41 6.23
C ILE A 234 -3.05 19.46 5.45
N LEU A 235 -2.39 19.09 4.35
CA LEU A 235 -1.67 20.06 3.51
C LEU A 235 -2.61 21.13 2.97
N TRP A 236 -3.82 20.78 2.51
CA TRP A 236 -4.84 21.75 2.14
C TRP A 236 -5.14 22.75 3.26
N ALA A 237 -5.33 22.24 4.49
CA ALA A 237 -5.63 23.12 5.61
C ALA A 237 -4.47 24.05 5.98
N LEU A 238 -3.21 23.60 5.77
CA LEU A 238 -2.01 24.42 5.98
C LEU A 238 -1.82 25.48 4.90
N MET A 239 -2.09 25.15 3.62
CA MET A 239 -1.93 26.09 2.50
C MET A 239 -2.73 27.39 2.71
N ALA A 240 -3.91 27.29 3.29
CA ALA A 240 -4.80 28.43 3.52
C ALA A 240 -4.37 29.34 4.68
N GLY A 241 -3.61 28.82 5.62
CA GLY A 241 -3.06 29.61 6.73
C GLY A 241 -1.84 30.47 6.34
N GLY A 242 -1.36 30.35 5.09
CA GLY A 242 -0.23 31.13 4.56
C GLY A 242 1.13 30.72 5.10
N ARG A 243 1.26 29.62 5.87
CA ARG A 243 2.56 29.20 6.45
C ARG A 243 2.65 27.68 6.61
N VAL A 244 3.65 27.09 5.98
CA VAL A 244 4.03 25.67 6.14
C VAL A 244 5.32 25.50 6.94
N ALA A 245 5.93 26.58 7.44
CA ALA A 245 7.18 26.49 8.19
C ALA A 245 7.17 27.36 9.48
N GLY A 246 7.31 26.72 10.62
CA GLY A 246 8.12 27.23 11.75
C GLY A 246 7.51 28.16 12.78
N GLU A 247 6.19 28.44 12.80
CA GLU A 247 5.61 29.20 13.91
C GLU A 247 4.34 28.56 14.47
N ALA A 248 4.43 28.00 15.65
CA ALA A 248 3.30 27.43 16.39
C ALA A 248 2.26 28.48 16.85
N ASP A 249 2.62 29.77 16.88
CA ASP A 249 1.81 30.86 17.45
C ASP A 249 1.20 31.84 16.41
N GLY A 250 1.37 31.60 15.09
CA GLY A 250 0.98 32.56 14.03
C GLY A 250 -0.42 32.39 13.45
N ILE A 251 -1.24 31.45 13.91
CA ILE A 251 -2.54 31.11 13.27
C ILE A 251 -3.63 32.21 13.50
N ASP A 252 -3.39 33.16 14.38
CA ASP A 252 -4.42 34.13 14.81
C ASP A 252 -4.43 35.50 14.10
N ARG A 253 -3.60 35.79 13.09
CA ARG A 253 -3.50 37.13 12.51
C ARG A 253 -4.05 37.39 11.12
N ALA A 254 -4.65 36.41 10.45
CA ALA A 254 -5.44 36.65 9.24
C ALA A 254 -6.94 36.45 9.50
N GLY A 255 -7.48 37.17 10.47
CA GLY A 255 -8.90 37.28 10.75
C GLY A 255 -9.65 38.06 9.66
N GLY A 256 -9.87 37.48 8.52
CA GLY A 256 -10.98 37.87 7.65
C GLY A 256 -12.27 37.33 8.26
N ALA A 257 -13.11 38.23 8.83
CA ALA A 257 -14.42 37.91 9.34
C ALA A 257 -15.30 37.33 8.21
N GLY A 258 -15.22 36.01 8.02
CA GLY A 258 -16.09 35.26 7.10
C GLY A 258 -17.44 35.03 7.75
N ARG A 259 -18.46 35.66 7.16
CA ARG A 259 -19.87 35.60 7.51
C ARG A 259 -20.33 34.16 7.73
N THR A 260 -20.88 33.93 8.92
CA THR A 260 -21.65 32.75 9.29
C THR A 260 -22.91 32.64 8.42
N GLY A 261 -22.96 31.60 7.60
CA GLY A 261 -24.17 31.22 6.88
C GLY A 261 -24.15 29.72 6.65
N GLY A 262 -24.93 28.96 7.42
CA GLY A 262 -25.13 27.53 7.26
C GLY A 262 -24.08 26.66 7.97
N ALA A 263 -24.51 25.62 8.67
CA ALA A 263 -23.77 24.74 9.60
C ALA A 263 -22.54 23.97 8.99
N GLY A 264 -21.57 24.68 8.40
CA GLY A 264 -20.30 24.12 7.90
C GLY A 264 -19.20 24.27 8.95
N ARG A 265 -18.41 23.21 9.22
CA ARG A 265 -17.20 23.29 10.04
C ARG A 265 -16.24 24.31 9.45
N THR A 266 -15.64 25.13 10.31
CA THR A 266 -14.57 26.03 9.87
C THR A 266 -13.36 25.21 9.45
N ARG A 267 -12.46 25.79 8.66
CA ARG A 267 -11.20 25.14 8.29
C ARG A 267 -10.35 24.74 9.51
N ARG A 268 -10.34 25.58 10.55
CA ARG A 268 -9.67 25.30 11.82
C ARG A 268 -10.25 24.05 12.49
N ASP A 269 -11.57 23.90 12.47
CA ASP A 269 -12.24 22.73 13.03
C ASP A 269 -11.92 21.48 12.24
N ARG A 270 -11.86 21.55 10.90
CA ARG A 270 -11.45 20.44 10.03
C ARG A 270 -10.00 20.03 10.30
N LEU A 271 -9.07 20.98 10.40
CA LEU A 271 -7.69 20.68 10.73
C LEU A 271 -7.55 19.95 12.08
N ALA A 272 -8.29 20.39 13.10
CA ALA A 272 -8.29 19.72 14.41
C ALA A 272 -8.78 18.27 14.29
N VAL A 273 -9.83 18.01 13.51
CA VAL A 273 -10.33 16.67 13.23
C VAL A 273 -9.29 15.83 12.48
N PHE A 274 -8.69 16.36 11.42
CA PHE A 274 -7.67 15.65 10.63
C PHE A 274 -6.43 15.32 11.47
N ARG A 275 -5.99 16.24 12.35
CA ARG A 275 -4.90 16.00 13.32
C ARG A 275 -5.24 14.86 14.28
N ALA A 276 -6.44 14.84 14.82
CA ALA A 276 -6.89 13.79 15.74
C ALA A 276 -6.92 12.42 15.05
N ARG A 277 -7.48 12.36 13.82
CA ARG A 277 -7.50 11.15 12.99
C ARG A 277 -6.09 10.67 12.64
N LEU A 278 -5.19 11.58 12.23
CA LEU A 278 -3.78 11.26 11.93
C LEU A 278 -3.08 10.69 13.15
N ARG A 279 -3.23 11.32 14.33
CA ARG A 279 -2.63 10.84 15.57
C ARG A 279 -3.10 9.42 15.91
N ARG A 280 -4.40 9.15 15.74
CA ARG A 280 -4.97 7.80 15.98
C ARG A 280 -4.42 6.79 14.96
N PHE A 281 -4.39 7.15 13.67
CA PHE A 281 -3.81 6.32 12.62
C PHE A 281 -2.35 5.97 12.88
N LEU A 282 -1.53 6.95 13.24
CA LEU A 282 -0.10 6.76 13.50
C LEU A 282 0.19 5.83 14.69
N THR A 283 -0.76 5.69 15.63
CA THR A 283 -0.66 4.72 16.73
C THR A 283 -0.57 3.28 16.19
N ASP A 284 -1.37 2.99 15.18
CA ASP A 284 -1.38 1.69 14.52
C ASP A 284 -0.30 1.58 13.43
N TYR A 285 -0.17 2.63 12.61
CA TYR A 285 0.69 2.62 11.44
C TYR A 285 2.19 2.52 11.76
N ALA A 286 2.62 3.02 12.91
CA ALA A 286 4.00 2.83 13.38
C ALA A 286 4.39 1.34 13.58
N LEU A 287 3.39 0.47 13.75
CA LEU A 287 3.58 -0.98 13.86
C LEU A 287 3.82 -1.68 12.52
N PHE A 288 3.67 -0.96 11.39
CA PHE A 288 3.86 -1.52 10.05
C PHE A 288 5.33 -1.54 9.61
N PHE A 289 6.27 -1.17 10.48
CA PHE A 289 7.68 -1.07 10.13
C PHE A 289 8.52 -2.06 10.92
N GLY A 290 9.33 -2.85 10.22
CA GLY A 290 10.29 -3.78 10.79
C GLY A 290 11.52 -3.09 11.40
N ALA A 291 12.28 -3.83 12.18
CA ALA A 291 13.51 -3.32 12.80
C ALA A 291 14.58 -2.92 11.77
N ASP A 292 14.54 -3.45 10.55
CA ASP A 292 15.41 -3.06 9.45
C ASP A 292 14.88 -1.85 8.65
N GLY A 293 13.76 -1.26 9.08
CA GLY A 293 13.11 -0.12 8.44
C GLY A 293 12.15 -0.48 7.31
N ALA A 294 12.00 -1.76 6.96
CA ALA A 294 11.06 -2.18 5.92
C ALA A 294 9.62 -1.84 6.31
N PRO A 295 8.80 -1.21 5.45
CA PRO A 295 7.36 -1.21 5.62
C PRO A 295 6.77 -2.57 5.24
N VAL A 296 5.61 -2.93 5.80
CA VAL A 296 4.87 -4.14 5.40
C VAL A 296 4.57 -4.08 3.91
N HIS A 297 4.87 -5.17 3.20
CA HIS A 297 4.67 -5.27 1.75
C HIS A 297 3.23 -5.70 1.42
N GLN A 298 2.28 -4.76 1.54
CA GLN A 298 0.84 -4.98 1.33
C GLN A 298 0.21 -3.79 0.62
N GLY A 299 -0.75 -4.05 -0.25
CA GLY A 299 -1.47 -3.03 -1.01
C GLY A 299 -0.81 -2.69 -2.35
N ARG A 300 -1.38 -1.71 -3.03
CA ARG A 300 -0.96 -1.27 -4.37
C ARG A 300 0.13 -0.19 -4.31
N SER A 301 0.73 0.09 -5.46
CA SER A 301 1.72 1.17 -5.66
C SER A 301 2.97 1.04 -4.77
N LEU A 302 3.35 -0.17 -4.43
CA LEU A 302 4.49 -0.45 -3.56
C LEU A 302 5.83 0.03 -4.13
N ILE A 303 5.88 0.33 -5.42
CA ILE A 303 7.02 1.01 -6.07
C ILE A 303 7.31 2.41 -5.49
N TYR A 304 6.40 2.99 -4.70
CA TYR A 304 6.60 4.26 -4.00
C TYR A 304 7.45 4.12 -2.72
N ARG A 305 7.67 2.89 -2.24
CA ARG A 305 8.64 2.51 -1.20
C ARG A 305 8.54 3.36 0.07
N PHE A 306 9.58 4.14 0.34
CA PHE A 306 9.67 4.98 1.53
C PHE A 306 8.73 6.21 1.51
N ALA A 307 7.91 6.43 0.47
CA ALA A 307 6.74 7.31 0.61
C ALA A 307 5.85 6.92 1.81
N ALA A 308 5.92 5.67 2.27
CA ALA A 308 5.25 5.20 3.48
C ALA A 308 5.54 6.06 4.73
N VAL A 309 6.67 6.78 4.78
CA VAL A 309 7.02 7.64 5.93
C VAL A 309 6.47 9.07 5.84
N THR A 310 5.68 9.39 4.80
CA THR A 310 5.04 10.71 4.66
C THR A 310 4.17 11.04 5.86
N ALA A 311 3.29 10.12 6.28
CA ALA A 311 2.40 10.34 7.41
C ALA A 311 3.14 10.50 8.76
N PRO A 312 4.17 9.71 9.12
CA PRO A 312 5.01 9.99 10.29
C PRO A 312 5.62 11.38 10.30
N TRP A 313 6.19 11.85 9.18
CA TRP A 313 6.71 13.21 9.07
C TRP A 313 5.63 14.28 9.17
N LEU A 314 4.48 14.05 8.52
CA LEU A 314 3.32 14.94 8.61
C LEU A 314 2.84 15.07 10.07
N GLY A 315 2.78 13.96 10.80
CA GLY A 315 2.42 13.94 12.22
C GLY A 315 3.34 14.80 13.07
N ALA A 316 4.64 14.78 12.80
CA ALA A 316 5.60 15.65 13.46
C ALA A 316 5.42 17.13 13.06
N LEU A 317 5.17 17.39 11.77
CA LEU A 317 5.00 18.75 11.23
C LEU A 317 3.79 19.48 11.85
N VAL A 318 2.70 18.75 12.12
CA VAL A 318 1.47 19.34 12.65
C VAL A 318 1.21 18.98 14.12
N ASP A 319 2.20 18.47 14.83
CA ASP A 319 2.10 18.05 16.23
C ASP A 319 0.93 17.09 16.50
N ALA A 320 0.77 16.12 15.59
CA ALA A 320 -0.30 15.13 15.61
C ALA A 320 0.25 13.70 15.51
N THR A 321 1.27 13.38 16.33
CA THR A 321 1.90 12.05 16.36
C THR A 321 1.95 11.50 17.79
N PRO A 322 1.76 10.17 17.98
CA PRO A 322 2.04 9.52 19.25
C PRO A 322 3.53 9.18 19.42
N LEU A 323 4.32 9.33 18.33
CA LEU A 323 5.74 8.99 18.35
C LEU A 323 6.57 10.12 18.96
N GLY A 324 7.57 9.75 19.76
CA GLY A 324 8.60 10.70 20.17
C GLY A 324 9.39 11.23 18.97
N PRO A 325 10.02 12.43 19.09
CA PRO A 325 10.79 13.00 17.99
C PRO A 325 11.91 12.09 17.47
N GLY A 326 12.69 11.48 18.36
CA GLY A 326 13.73 10.53 18.01
C GLY A 326 13.19 9.25 17.38
N GLN A 327 11.99 8.80 17.80
CA GLN A 327 11.32 7.64 17.23
C GLN A 327 10.77 7.93 15.82
N THR A 328 10.22 9.13 15.59
CA THR A 328 9.78 9.57 14.26
C THR A 328 10.94 9.55 13.27
N ARG A 329 12.13 10.12 13.66
CA ARG A 329 13.32 10.06 12.80
C ARG A 329 13.80 8.63 12.60
N ARG A 330 13.83 7.80 13.65
CA ARG A 330 14.21 6.38 13.56
C ARG A 330 13.38 5.64 12.53
N LEU A 331 12.05 5.82 12.55
CA LEU A 331 11.13 5.19 11.61
C LEU A 331 11.42 5.65 10.18
N ALA A 332 11.44 6.95 9.96
CA ALA A 332 11.59 7.53 8.63
C ALA A 332 12.98 7.28 8.03
N SER A 333 14.04 7.52 8.79
CA SER A 333 15.42 7.29 8.35
C SER A 333 15.72 5.79 8.22
N GLY A 334 15.06 4.94 9.00
CA GLY A 334 15.12 3.49 8.86
C GLY A 334 14.60 3.02 7.52
N ALA A 335 13.42 3.50 7.11
CA ALA A 335 12.86 3.16 5.81
C ALA A 335 13.71 3.71 4.65
N LEU A 336 14.18 4.96 4.75
CA LEU A 336 15.08 5.53 3.77
C LEU A 336 16.34 4.68 3.60
N ARG A 337 17.00 4.32 4.71
CA ARG A 337 18.20 3.49 4.73
C ARG A 337 17.93 2.09 4.16
N HIS A 338 16.81 1.47 4.55
CA HIS A 338 16.41 0.16 4.08
C HIS A 338 16.47 0.06 2.54
N PHE A 339 15.88 1.00 1.83
CA PHE A 339 15.89 1.02 0.37
C PHE A 339 17.22 1.49 -0.21
N THR A 340 17.89 2.43 0.43
CA THR A 340 19.22 2.91 -0.02
C THR A 340 20.27 1.80 0.01
N ASP A 341 20.28 0.99 1.06
CA ASP A 341 21.23 -0.12 1.23
C ASP A 341 20.93 -1.29 0.28
N ARG A 342 19.67 -1.48 -0.12
CA ARG A 342 19.21 -2.57 -1.02
C ARG A 342 19.17 -2.18 -2.50
N GLY A 343 19.45 -0.92 -2.84
CA GLY A 343 19.65 -0.49 -4.23
C GLY A 343 18.37 -0.27 -5.02
N PHE A 344 17.45 0.58 -4.54
CA PHE A 344 16.21 0.93 -5.23
C PHE A 344 16.40 1.73 -6.53
N ARG A 345 17.61 2.18 -6.83
CA ARG A 345 18.00 2.92 -8.03
C ARG A 345 18.77 2.04 -9.00
N ASP A 346 18.62 2.32 -10.28
CA ASP A 346 19.39 1.68 -11.34
C ASP A 346 20.83 2.26 -11.47
N ARG A 347 21.55 1.81 -12.51
CA ARG A 347 22.90 2.30 -12.83
C ARG A 347 22.96 3.79 -13.18
N HIS A 348 21.83 4.39 -13.58
CA HIS A 348 21.71 5.80 -13.89
C HIS A 348 21.30 6.66 -12.69
N GLY A 349 21.11 6.06 -11.53
CA GLY A 349 20.64 6.73 -10.33
C GLY A 349 19.12 6.90 -10.24
N ILE A 350 18.37 6.36 -11.22
CA ILE A 350 16.93 6.52 -11.33
C ILE A 350 16.22 5.47 -10.45
N ALA A 351 15.17 5.91 -9.76
CA ALA A 351 14.30 5.01 -9.01
C ALA A 351 13.59 4.01 -9.93
N THR A 352 13.75 2.72 -9.66
CA THR A 352 13.28 1.63 -10.52
C THR A 352 11.80 1.29 -10.30
N LEU A 353 11.14 0.73 -11.33
CA LEU A 353 9.82 0.12 -11.24
C LEU A 353 9.92 -1.25 -10.56
N GLY A 354 9.84 -1.30 -9.24
CA GLY A 354 9.94 -2.51 -8.43
C GLY A 354 10.14 -2.21 -6.95
N TRP A 355 10.60 -3.19 -6.16
CA TRP A 355 10.85 -3.02 -4.71
C TRP A 355 12.32 -2.72 -4.43
N TYR A 356 13.24 -3.67 -4.62
CA TYR A 356 14.70 -3.45 -4.47
C TYR A 356 15.41 -3.19 -5.81
N GLY A 357 14.78 -3.50 -6.90
CA GLY A 357 15.27 -3.31 -8.26
C GLY A 357 14.10 -3.34 -9.23
N PRO A 358 14.33 -3.39 -10.54
CA PRO A 358 13.28 -3.54 -11.53
C PRO A 358 12.54 -4.87 -11.31
N TYR A 359 11.22 -4.80 -11.16
CA TYR A 359 10.35 -5.98 -11.03
C TYR A 359 8.97 -5.71 -11.64
N PRO A 360 8.82 -5.90 -12.96
CA PRO A 360 7.58 -5.59 -13.67
C PRO A 360 6.31 -6.22 -13.13
N PRO A 361 6.31 -7.46 -12.56
CA PRO A 361 5.09 -8.05 -12.02
C PRO A 361 4.48 -7.30 -10.83
N LEU A 362 5.25 -6.43 -10.15
CA LEU A 362 4.75 -5.56 -9.07
C LEU A 362 4.03 -4.32 -9.59
N VAL A 363 4.21 -3.98 -10.86
CA VAL A 363 3.87 -2.65 -11.41
C VAL A 363 2.48 -2.65 -11.98
N GLN A 364 1.60 -1.81 -11.43
CA GLN A 364 0.26 -1.60 -11.97
C GLN A 364 0.31 -0.93 -13.36
N GLY A 365 -0.72 -1.16 -14.18
CA GLY A 365 -0.78 -0.66 -15.55
C GLY A 365 -0.75 0.88 -15.68
N TYR A 366 -1.19 1.58 -14.64
CA TYR A 366 -1.16 3.05 -14.58
C TYR A 366 0.23 3.63 -14.22
N SER A 367 1.20 2.79 -13.87
CA SER A 367 2.52 3.25 -13.47
C SER A 367 3.49 3.25 -14.65
N GLY A 368 4.08 4.42 -14.93
CA GLY A 368 5.15 4.64 -15.88
C GLY A 368 6.52 4.83 -15.21
N PRO A 369 7.57 5.12 -15.99
CA PRO A 369 8.95 5.23 -15.51
C PRO A 369 9.15 6.26 -14.39
N ALA A 370 8.32 7.30 -14.35
CA ALA A 370 8.38 8.38 -13.37
C ALA A 370 7.58 8.08 -12.10
N SER A 371 6.68 7.08 -12.13
CA SER A 371 5.79 6.78 -11.01
C SER A 371 6.52 6.52 -9.68
N PRO A 372 7.70 5.90 -9.62
CA PRO A 372 8.46 5.74 -8.39
C PRO A 372 8.79 7.06 -7.68
N TYR A 373 8.83 8.18 -8.40
CA TYR A 373 9.12 9.51 -7.81
C TYR A 373 7.98 10.06 -6.93
N TRP A 374 6.89 9.31 -6.72
CA TRP A 374 5.98 9.55 -5.61
C TRP A 374 6.68 9.46 -4.24
N LEU A 375 7.84 8.81 -4.18
CA LEU A 375 8.76 8.82 -3.05
C LEU A 375 9.16 10.23 -2.58
N SER A 376 9.04 11.26 -3.45
CA SER A 376 9.26 12.67 -3.10
C SER A 376 8.52 13.11 -1.86
N LYS A 377 7.33 12.54 -1.61
CA LYS A 377 6.51 12.84 -0.42
C LYS A 377 7.20 12.52 0.90
N ALA A 378 8.09 11.53 0.92
CA ALA A 378 8.87 11.21 2.12
C ALA A 378 9.77 12.35 2.58
N PHE A 379 10.13 13.27 1.67
CA PHE A 379 10.96 14.44 1.95
C PHE A 379 10.20 15.60 2.60
N LEU A 380 8.88 15.45 2.82
CA LEU A 380 8.07 16.39 3.60
C LEU A 380 8.70 16.68 4.98
N GLY A 381 9.41 15.71 5.57
CA GLY A 381 10.15 15.91 6.80
C GLY A 381 11.19 17.05 6.77
N LEU A 382 11.69 17.42 5.58
CA LEU A 382 12.61 18.56 5.44
C LEU A 382 11.97 19.91 5.76
N LEU A 383 10.62 20.01 5.72
CA LEU A 383 9.89 21.22 6.15
C LEU A 383 10.01 21.48 7.67
N LEU A 384 10.39 20.48 8.46
CA LEU A 384 10.74 20.69 9.86
C LEU A 384 12.03 21.51 9.94
N PRO A 385 12.07 22.58 10.76
CA PRO A 385 13.28 23.37 10.99
C PRO A 385 14.49 22.50 11.37
N ALA A 386 15.69 22.95 11.04
CA ALA A 386 16.90 22.17 11.32
C ALA A 386 17.15 21.91 12.82
N ASP A 387 16.66 22.79 13.67
CA ASP A 387 16.70 22.69 15.14
C ASP A 387 15.52 21.94 15.75
N HIS A 388 14.56 21.49 14.92
CA HIS A 388 13.40 20.74 15.40
C HIS A 388 13.83 19.46 16.15
N PRO A 389 13.15 19.09 17.25
CA PRO A 389 13.50 17.91 18.06
C PRO A 389 13.63 16.60 17.27
N CYS A 390 12.92 16.43 16.18
CA CYS A 390 13.09 15.27 15.29
C CYS A 390 14.50 15.19 14.71
N TRP A 391 15.18 16.31 14.49
CA TRP A 391 16.52 16.36 13.94
C TRP A 391 17.62 16.42 14.98
N THR A 392 17.30 16.87 16.22
CA THR A 392 18.31 17.18 17.23
C THR A 392 18.32 16.24 18.44
N ARG A 393 17.23 15.49 18.70
CA ARG A 393 17.22 14.49 19.78
C ARG A 393 17.76 13.13 19.30
N PRO A 394 18.39 12.33 20.18
CA PRO A 394 18.79 10.96 19.83
C PRO A 394 17.62 10.11 19.33
N GLU A 395 17.94 9.17 18.42
CA GLU A 395 16.96 8.17 17.98
C GLU A 395 16.45 7.32 19.13
N GLU A 396 15.19 6.95 19.04
CA GLU A 396 14.52 6.03 19.95
C GLU A 396 14.04 4.78 19.19
N PRO A 397 14.10 3.59 19.81
CA PRO A 397 13.73 2.35 19.14
C PRO A 397 12.25 2.29 18.77
N LEU A 398 11.96 1.62 17.65
CA LEU A 398 10.61 1.32 17.17
C LEU A 398 9.87 0.34 18.11
N PRO A 399 8.53 0.22 18.00
CA PRO A 399 7.79 -0.74 18.82
C PRO A 399 8.31 -2.17 18.72
N VAL A 400 8.68 -2.66 17.54
CA VAL A 400 9.24 -4.00 17.31
C VAL A 400 10.61 -4.20 17.96
N GLU A 401 11.39 -3.14 18.13
CA GLU A 401 12.72 -3.18 18.75
C GLU A 401 12.63 -3.18 20.29
N ARG A 402 11.48 -2.75 20.85
CA ARG A 402 11.24 -2.70 22.31
C ARG A 402 10.76 -4.03 22.88
N GLY A 403 10.07 -4.85 22.10
CA GLY A 403 9.53 -6.15 22.55
C GLY A 403 8.54 -6.74 21.58
N ASP A 404 8.17 -7.99 21.83
CA ASP A 404 7.15 -8.71 21.06
C ASP A 404 5.79 -8.05 21.26
N ARG A 405 5.00 -8.01 20.19
CA ARG A 405 3.66 -7.43 20.21
C ARG A 405 2.72 -8.20 19.30
N VAL A 406 1.48 -8.35 19.76
CA VAL A 406 0.35 -8.74 18.92
C VAL A 406 -0.75 -7.70 19.11
N VAL A 407 -1.26 -7.14 18.03
CA VAL A 407 -2.25 -6.06 18.06
C VAL A 407 -3.30 -6.29 16.99
N ALA A 408 -4.56 -6.30 17.40
CA ALA A 408 -5.69 -6.31 16.47
C ALA A 408 -6.04 -4.88 16.04
N LEU A 409 -6.28 -4.70 14.74
CA LEU A 409 -6.73 -3.45 14.14
C LEU A 409 -8.14 -3.66 13.56
N PRO A 410 -9.19 -3.28 14.31
CA PRO A 410 -10.57 -3.65 13.95
C PRO A 410 -11.02 -3.10 12.60
N VAL A 411 -10.69 -1.84 12.32
CA VAL A 411 -11.19 -1.19 11.09
C VAL A 411 -10.65 -1.85 9.83
N PRO A 412 -9.33 -2.06 9.64
CA PRO A 412 -8.85 -2.78 8.46
C PRO A 412 -9.02 -4.30 8.56
N GLY A 413 -9.40 -4.86 9.71
CA GLY A 413 -9.52 -6.31 9.94
C GLY A 413 -8.16 -7.02 9.95
N PHE A 414 -7.14 -6.39 10.53
CA PHE A 414 -5.78 -6.92 10.61
C PHE A 414 -5.43 -7.39 12.03
N VAL A 415 -4.58 -8.42 12.12
CA VAL A 415 -3.81 -8.73 13.31
C VAL A 415 -2.33 -8.56 12.97
N LEU A 416 -1.65 -7.65 13.64
CA LEU A 416 -0.22 -7.44 13.50
C LEU A 416 0.52 -8.25 14.57
N SER A 417 1.54 -8.99 14.17
CA SER A 417 2.51 -9.63 15.05
C SER A 417 3.91 -9.12 14.74
N ALA A 418 4.58 -8.60 15.74
CA ALA A 418 5.96 -8.16 15.68
C ALA A 418 6.79 -8.93 16.70
N THR A 419 7.90 -9.53 16.27
CA THR A 419 8.83 -10.24 17.15
C THR A 419 10.18 -9.51 17.19
N ARG A 420 10.64 -9.20 18.41
CA ARG A 420 11.91 -8.50 18.62
C ARG A 420 13.12 -9.31 18.18
N ALA A 421 13.05 -10.63 18.35
CA ALA A 421 14.17 -11.52 18.08
C ALA A 421 14.65 -11.44 16.62
N ASP A 422 13.72 -11.34 15.66
CA ASP A 422 14.02 -11.22 14.23
C ASP A 422 13.67 -9.83 13.64
N GLY A 423 13.02 -8.97 14.39
CA GLY A 423 12.63 -7.64 13.95
C GLY A 423 11.55 -7.61 12.86
N ILE A 424 10.91 -8.74 12.56
CA ILE A 424 9.92 -8.87 11.49
C ILE A 424 8.54 -8.50 12.01
N VAL A 425 7.80 -7.74 11.21
CA VAL A 425 6.36 -7.51 11.38
C VAL A 425 5.60 -8.38 10.38
N ARG A 426 4.59 -9.09 10.88
CA ARG A 426 3.67 -9.92 10.12
C ARG A 426 2.27 -9.36 10.29
N LEU A 427 1.56 -9.20 9.19
CA LEU A 427 0.20 -8.71 9.14
C LEU A 427 -0.71 -9.84 8.67
N VAL A 428 -1.60 -10.32 9.53
CA VAL A 428 -2.64 -11.29 9.18
C VAL A 428 -3.87 -10.53 8.74
N ASN A 429 -4.43 -10.88 7.57
CA ASN A 429 -5.47 -10.14 6.88
C ASN A 429 -6.80 -10.90 6.85
N HIS A 430 -7.77 -10.40 7.59
CA HIS A 430 -9.15 -10.85 7.59
C HIS A 430 -10.15 -9.76 7.22
N GLY A 431 -9.71 -8.64 6.59
CA GLY A 431 -10.62 -7.55 6.33
C GLY A 431 -10.30 -6.63 5.16
N SER A 432 -9.05 -6.53 4.74
CA SER A 432 -8.71 -5.66 3.62
C SER A 432 -8.67 -6.44 2.31
N ASP A 433 -9.52 -6.06 1.37
CA ASP A 433 -9.53 -6.57 0.00
C ASP A 433 -9.62 -5.44 -1.03
N ASN A 434 -9.50 -5.78 -2.30
CA ASN A 434 -9.64 -4.85 -3.42
C ASN A 434 -10.72 -5.34 -4.39
N TYR A 435 -11.72 -6.05 -3.84
CA TYR A 435 -12.81 -6.63 -4.61
C TYR A 435 -13.91 -5.60 -4.86
N ALA A 436 -14.27 -5.36 -6.11
CA ALA A 436 -15.43 -4.54 -6.47
C ALA A 436 -16.54 -5.44 -7.01
N THR A 437 -17.71 -5.39 -6.37
CA THR A 437 -18.94 -5.98 -6.91
C THR A 437 -19.58 -4.99 -7.86
N GLY A 438 -19.74 -5.35 -9.14
CA GLY A 438 -20.53 -4.60 -10.10
C GLY A 438 -19.73 -3.71 -11.06
N ASP A 439 -20.41 -3.38 -12.13
CA ASP A 439 -19.94 -2.72 -13.34
C ASP A 439 -19.84 -1.19 -13.16
N HIS A 440 -19.04 -0.72 -12.19
CA HIS A 440 -18.83 0.71 -11.97
C HIS A 440 -17.77 1.32 -12.91
N GLY A 441 -17.65 0.80 -14.13
CA GLY A 441 -16.66 1.25 -15.10
C GLY A 441 -17.00 1.04 -16.56
N SER A 442 -18.18 0.53 -16.91
CA SER A 442 -18.70 0.59 -18.28
C SER A 442 -19.29 1.97 -18.55
N GLY A 443 -18.44 2.99 -18.58
CA GLY A 443 -18.76 4.17 -19.37
C GLY A 443 -18.92 3.68 -20.81
N GLU A 444 -20.06 3.93 -21.45
CA GLU A 444 -20.28 3.63 -22.86
C GLU A 444 -19.05 4.06 -23.68
N PRO A 445 -18.63 3.24 -24.67
CA PRO A 445 -17.53 3.62 -25.54
C PRO A 445 -17.90 4.90 -26.26
N GLY A 446 -17.16 5.98 -25.98
CA GLY A 446 -17.27 7.22 -26.74
C GLY A 446 -17.02 6.94 -28.23
N PRO A 447 -17.55 7.77 -29.14
CA PRO A 447 -17.36 7.59 -30.58
C PRO A 447 -15.86 7.67 -30.90
N GLY A 448 -15.24 6.52 -31.12
CA GLY A 448 -13.80 6.39 -31.38
C GLY A 448 -13.14 5.12 -30.83
N GLY A 449 -13.88 4.24 -30.14
CA GLY A 449 -13.43 2.88 -29.79
C GLY A 449 -12.26 2.78 -28.80
N ARG A 450 -11.90 3.87 -28.12
CA ARG A 450 -10.92 3.86 -27.02
C ARG A 450 -11.68 3.79 -25.69
N THR A 451 -11.81 2.60 -25.16
CA THR A 451 -12.40 2.35 -23.85
C THR A 451 -11.55 2.99 -22.77
N GLY A 452 -12.14 3.91 -22.00
CA GLY A 452 -11.57 4.48 -20.76
C GLY A 452 -11.44 3.45 -19.62
N GLY A 453 -11.12 2.19 -19.96
CA GLY A 453 -11.19 1.01 -19.11
C GLY A 453 -9.97 0.76 -18.20
N HIS A 454 -9.03 1.69 -18.05
CA HIS A 454 -7.75 1.36 -17.41
C HIS A 454 -7.74 1.40 -15.87
N TYR A 455 -8.74 2.00 -15.23
CA TYR A 455 -8.84 1.96 -13.76
C TYR A 455 -9.62 0.76 -13.22
N ALA A 456 -10.46 0.13 -14.04
CA ALA A 456 -11.16 -1.12 -13.67
C ALA A 456 -10.20 -2.33 -13.56
N ALA A 457 -9.06 -2.31 -14.23
CA ALA A 457 -8.07 -3.40 -14.18
C ALA A 457 -7.32 -3.52 -12.84
N VAL A 458 -7.44 -2.55 -11.95
CA VAL A 458 -6.76 -2.55 -10.64
C VAL A 458 -7.56 -3.31 -9.57
N ARG A 459 -8.85 -3.53 -9.78
CA ARG A 459 -9.74 -4.21 -8.83
C ARG A 459 -10.12 -5.59 -9.36
N THR A 460 -9.20 -6.52 -9.28
CA THR A 460 -9.46 -7.91 -9.71
C THR A 460 -9.64 -8.82 -8.49
N ALA A 461 -10.63 -9.71 -8.57
CA ALA A 461 -10.76 -10.79 -7.60
C ALA A 461 -9.43 -11.55 -7.50
N GLY A 462 -8.94 -11.73 -6.28
CA GLY A 462 -7.71 -12.46 -6.03
C GLY A 462 -6.41 -11.68 -6.25
N ASP A 463 -6.45 -10.33 -6.25
CA ASP A 463 -5.24 -9.50 -6.26
C ASP A 463 -4.29 -9.94 -5.13
N PRO A 464 -3.10 -10.47 -5.43
CA PRO A 464 -2.17 -11.00 -4.43
C PRO A 464 -1.72 -9.96 -3.41
N HIS A 465 -1.83 -8.67 -3.71
CA HIS A 465 -1.49 -7.60 -2.77
C HIS A 465 -2.56 -7.32 -1.72
N TYR A 466 -3.78 -7.90 -1.86
CA TYR A 466 -4.90 -7.74 -0.92
C TYR A 466 -5.52 -9.07 -0.49
N SER A 467 -5.46 -10.11 -1.32
CA SER A 467 -6.20 -11.36 -1.10
C SER A 467 -5.46 -12.39 -0.25
N ARG A 468 -4.17 -12.19 0.09
CA ARG A 468 -3.42 -13.13 0.92
C ARG A 468 -3.87 -13.08 2.38
N PHE A 469 -3.75 -14.20 3.10
CA PHE A 469 -4.01 -14.25 4.54
C PHE A 469 -2.96 -13.50 5.35
N ALA A 470 -1.74 -13.38 4.83
CA ALA A 470 -0.72 -12.65 5.57
C ALA A 470 0.29 -11.94 4.66
N TYR A 471 0.87 -10.86 5.18
CA TYR A 471 1.92 -10.03 4.60
C TYR A 471 2.99 -9.74 5.64
N SER A 472 4.19 -9.36 5.22
CA SER A 472 5.25 -9.04 6.18
C SER A 472 6.19 -7.92 5.69
N THR A 473 7.09 -7.52 6.57
CA THR A 473 8.20 -6.63 6.23
C THR A 473 9.36 -7.36 5.53
N ALA A 474 9.38 -8.70 5.54
CA ALA A 474 10.48 -9.51 5.04
C ALA A 474 10.15 -10.29 3.75
N THR A 475 8.88 -10.36 3.37
CA THR A 475 8.41 -11.12 2.20
C THR A 475 7.35 -10.34 1.43
N GLY A 476 7.24 -10.61 0.12
CA GLY A 476 6.13 -10.18 -0.72
C GLY A 476 5.32 -11.36 -1.24
N PRO A 477 4.14 -11.12 -1.81
CA PRO A 477 3.32 -12.16 -2.39
C PRO A 477 3.99 -12.78 -3.61
N CYS A 478 3.68 -14.06 -3.86
CA CYS A 478 4.06 -14.73 -5.08
C CYS A 478 3.29 -14.14 -6.27
N LEU A 479 4.01 -13.58 -7.23
CA LEU A 479 3.45 -13.00 -8.45
C LEU A 479 3.72 -13.96 -9.62
N VAL A 480 2.74 -14.79 -9.94
CA VAL A 480 2.82 -15.76 -11.03
C VAL A 480 2.01 -15.24 -12.21
N PRO A 481 2.51 -15.34 -13.45
CA PRO A 481 1.72 -15.06 -14.64
C PRO A 481 0.44 -15.90 -14.67
N ASP A 482 -0.68 -15.30 -15.07
CA ASP A 482 -2.02 -15.91 -15.04
C ASP A 482 -2.19 -17.11 -16.00
N ASP A 483 -1.26 -17.33 -16.93
CA ASP A 483 -1.28 -18.35 -17.99
C ASP A 483 -0.66 -19.70 -17.58
N LEU A 484 -0.19 -19.84 -16.34
CA LEU A 484 0.39 -21.09 -15.85
C LEU A 484 -0.63 -21.90 -15.03
N PRO A 485 -1.21 -22.97 -15.60
CA PRO A 485 -2.18 -23.79 -14.89
C PRO A 485 -1.54 -24.56 -13.73
N CYS A 486 -2.28 -24.65 -12.62
CA CYS A 486 -2.04 -25.58 -11.51
C CYS A 486 -0.62 -25.62 -10.91
N ARG A 487 0.09 -24.48 -10.79
CA ARG A 487 1.29 -24.44 -9.97
C ARG A 487 0.93 -24.13 -8.52
N PRO A 488 1.44 -24.86 -7.52
CA PRO A 488 1.21 -24.60 -6.10
C PRO A 488 2.07 -23.43 -5.60
N LEU A 489 2.01 -22.28 -6.28
CA LEU A 489 2.87 -21.12 -6.04
C LEU A 489 2.13 -19.95 -5.41
N ALA A 490 0.85 -20.09 -5.05
CA ALA A 490 0.18 -19.08 -4.25
C ALA A 490 0.66 -19.19 -2.79
N ASP A 491 1.17 -18.11 -2.24
CA ASP A 491 1.62 -18.02 -0.84
C ASP A 491 0.50 -17.52 0.07
N ASN A 492 0.55 -17.88 1.35
CA ASN A 492 -0.43 -17.44 2.36
C ASN A 492 -1.88 -17.49 1.85
N HIS A 493 -2.24 -18.65 1.28
CA HIS A 493 -3.49 -18.81 0.54
C HIS A 493 -4.09 -20.19 0.75
N VAL A 494 -5.41 -20.24 0.92
CA VAL A 494 -6.18 -21.47 0.88
C VAL A 494 -7.05 -21.49 -0.38
N ALA A 495 -7.05 -22.57 -1.12
CA ALA A 495 -7.74 -22.70 -2.39
C ALA A 495 -8.32 -24.10 -2.60
N LEU A 496 -9.35 -24.19 -3.42
CA LEU A 496 -9.79 -25.42 -4.05
C LEU A 496 -9.09 -25.59 -5.39
N CYS A 497 -8.61 -26.79 -5.68
CA CYS A 497 -7.92 -27.10 -6.93
C CYS A 497 -8.90 -27.73 -7.91
N HIS A 498 -9.21 -27.01 -8.99
CA HIS A 498 -10.03 -27.53 -10.06
C HIS A 498 -9.14 -28.06 -11.20
N PRO A 499 -9.39 -29.27 -11.73
CA PRO A 499 -8.52 -29.88 -12.75
C PRO A 499 -8.32 -29.02 -14.00
N ALA A 500 -9.36 -28.28 -14.43
CA ALA A 500 -9.31 -27.44 -15.63
C ALA A 500 -8.94 -25.97 -15.36
N PHE A 501 -9.26 -25.43 -14.15
CA PHE A 501 -9.15 -24.00 -13.84
C PHE A 501 -8.05 -23.68 -12.81
N GLY A 502 -7.36 -24.68 -12.27
CA GLY A 502 -6.30 -24.52 -11.30
C GLY A 502 -6.78 -24.12 -9.91
N LEU A 503 -5.98 -23.34 -9.21
CA LEU A 503 -6.30 -22.88 -7.84
C LEU A 503 -7.37 -21.79 -7.86
N SER A 504 -8.38 -21.93 -6.99
CA SER A 504 -9.34 -20.87 -6.73
C SER A 504 -8.67 -19.67 -6.06
N ARG A 505 -9.28 -18.50 -6.20
CA ARG A 505 -8.81 -17.25 -5.60
C ARG A 505 -9.72 -16.85 -4.45
N ARG A 506 -9.14 -16.21 -3.44
CA ARG A 506 -9.87 -15.52 -2.38
C ARG A 506 -10.46 -14.25 -2.97
N THR A 507 -11.77 -14.14 -2.94
CA THR A 507 -12.52 -13.00 -3.45
C THR A 507 -12.78 -11.97 -2.33
N ARG A 508 -14.01 -11.48 -2.18
CA ARG A 508 -14.44 -10.63 -1.08
C ARG A 508 -14.16 -11.29 0.25
N ILE A 509 -13.56 -10.54 1.17
CA ILE A 509 -13.29 -11.00 2.54
C ILE A 509 -14.46 -10.60 3.43
N HIS A 510 -15.28 -11.58 3.79
CA HIS A 510 -16.38 -11.36 4.72
C HIS A 510 -15.89 -11.57 6.14
N ARG A 511 -15.78 -10.47 6.89
CA ARG A 511 -15.31 -10.48 8.27
C ARG A 511 -16.29 -11.19 9.18
N LEU A 512 -15.81 -11.98 10.12
CA LEU A 512 -16.62 -12.65 11.14
C LEU A 512 -16.29 -12.12 12.53
N ARG A 513 -15.01 -12.11 12.89
CA ARG A 513 -14.58 -11.74 14.25
C ARG A 513 -13.13 -11.29 14.26
N LEU A 514 -12.83 -10.39 15.19
CA LEU A 514 -11.46 -9.95 15.48
C LEU A 514 -11.29 -9.76 16.99
N HIS A 515 -10.16 -10.18 17.52
CA HIS A 515 -9.72 -9.95 18.89
C HIS A 515 -8.19 -9.96 18.93
N ASP A 516 -7.57 -9.50 20.00
CA ASP A 516 -6.11 -9.30 20.16
C ASP A 516 -5.18 -10.12 19.27
N ARG A 517 -5.34 -11.42 19.23
CA ARG A 517 -4.54 -12.36 18.42
C ARG A 517 -5.38 -13.32 17.59
N TYR A 518 -6.69 -13.11 17.56
CA TYR A 518 -7.64 -13.95 16.83
C TYR A 518 -8.34 -13.14 15.74
N ALA A 519 -8.44 -13.70 14.54
CA ALA A 519 -9.28 -13.16 13.49
C ALA A 519 -9.98 -14.27 12.74
N ALA A 520 -11.19 -14.02 12.26
CA ALA A 520 -11.91 -14.94 11.40
C ALA A 520 -12.64 -14.22 10.27
N SER A 521 -12.66 -14.85 9.11
CA SER A 521 -13.39 -14.39 7.93
C SER A 521 -13.81 -15.57 7.07
N TRP A 522 -14.74 -15.34 6.15
CA TRP A 522 -15.02 -16.29 5.10
C TRP A 522 -14.95 -15.64 3.72
N HIS A 523 -14.84 -16.46 2.68
CA HIS A 523 -14.88 -16.03 1.29
C HIS A 523 -15.48 -17.13 0.42
N GLN A 524 -15.99 -16.74 -0.75
CA GLN A 524 -16.32 -17.65 -1.82
C GLN A 524 -15.07 -17.90 -2.67
N PRO A 525 -14.67 -19.15 -2.90
CA PRO A 525 -13.61 -19.45 -3.85
C PRO A 525 -14.07 -19.15 -5.28
N ALA A 526 -13.26 -18.47 -6.08
CA ALA A 526 -13.55 -18.19 -7.47
C ALA A 526 -12.37 -18.56 -8.36
N TRP A 527 -12.66 -19.00 -9.59
CA TRP A 527 -11.65 -19.32 -10.61
C TRP A 527 -11.62 -18.23 -11.67
N HIS A 528 -10.43 -17.92 -12.15
CA HIS A 528 -10.26 -16.96 -13.23
C HIS A 528 -10.48 -17.63 -14.59
N GLN A 529 -11.17 -16.93 -15.51
CA GLN A 529 -11.24 -17.42 -16.90
C GLN A 529 -9.84 -17.38 -17.52
N PRO A 530 -9.36 -18.50 -18.08
CA PRO A 530 -8.13 -18.47 -18.87
C PRO A 530 -8.21 -17.43 -20.01
N ALA A 531 -7.08 -16.80 -20.34
CA ALA A 531 -7.04 -15.71 -21.33
C ALA A 531 -7.59 -16.11 -22.72
N TRP A 532 -7.57 -17.41 -23.07
CA TRP A 532 -8.11 -17.95 -24.33
C TRP A 532 -9.65 -18.08 -24.37
N HIS A 533 -10.34 -17.84 -23.24
CA HIS A 533 -11.82 -17.71 -23.19
C HIS A 533 -12.31 -16.26 -23.30
N ARG A 534 -11.43 -15.28 -23.54
CA ARG A 534 -11.85 -13.88 -23.72
C ARG A 534 -12.62 -13.73 -25.03
N PRO A 535 -13.72 -12.94 -25.06
CA PRO A 535 -14.52 -12.74 -26.26
C PRO A 535 -13.71 -12.23 -27.45
N ALA A 536 -14.15 -12.55 -28.66
CA ALA A 536 -13.46 -12.35 -29.96
C ALA A 536 -13.10 -10.89 -30.34
N TRP A 537 -13.42 -9.88 -29.53
CA TRP A 537 -13.04 -8.48 -29.74
C TRP A 537 -11.60 -8.15 -29.27
N HIS A 538 -10.89 -9.10 -28.65
CA HIS A 538 -9.48 -8.89 -28.32
C HIS A 538 -8.62 -8.98 -29.59
N PRO A 539 -7.71 -8.02 -29.88
CA PRO A 539 -6.93 -8.00 -31.13
C PRO A 539 -6.10 -9.27 -31.45
N SER A 540 -5.83 -10.10 -30.42
CA SER A 540 -5.07 -11.36 -30.57
C SER A 540 -5.95 -12.61 -30.81
N ALA A 541 -7.27 -12.47 -30.92
CA ALA A 541 -8.21 -13.60 -31.03
C ALA A 541 -8.49 -14.07 -32.49
N ARG A 542 -7.60 -13.78 -33.46
CA ARG A 542 -7.72 -14.36 -34.82
C ARG A 542 -7.13 -15.75 -34.83
N HIS A 543 -8.00 -16.74 -35.13
CA HIS A 543 -7.73 -18.14 -35.40
C HIS A 543 -7.62 -19.10 -34.20
N HIS A 544 -8.78 -19.50 -33.65
CA HIS A 544 -8.94 -20.88 -33.18
C HIS A 544 -10.29 -21.45 -33.65
N PRO A 545 -10.33 -22.70 -34.15
CA PRO A 545 -11.57 -23.34 -34.54
C PRO A 545 -12.47 -23.58 -33.34
N ALA A 546 -13.78 -23.47 -33.54
CA ALA A 546 -14.81 -23.73 -32.54
C ALA A 546 -14.76 -25.21 -32.07
N GLY A 547 -13.93 -25.45 -31.04
CA GLY A 547 -13.89 -26.71 -30.32
C GLY A 547 -14.54 -26.51 -28.94
N HIS A 548 -15.24 -27.54 -28.47
CA HIS A 548 -16.02 -27.63 -27.25
C HIS A 548 -15.50 -26.71 -26.12
N GLN A 549 -16.29 -25.72 -25.74
CA GLN A 549 -16.07 -24.98 -24.52
C GLN A 549 -16.24 -25.95 -23.33
N PRO A 550 -15.24 -26.12 -22.44
CA PRO A 550 -15.50 -26.84 -21.23
C PRO A 550 -16.59 -26.05 -20.46
N ALA A 551 -17.65 -26.73 -20.08
CA ALA A 551 -18.67 -26.16 -19.21
C ALA A 551 -17.94 -25.66 -17.93
N TRP A 552 -18.32 -24.48 -17.44
CA TRP A 552 -17.96 -24.03 -16.12
C TRP A 552 -18.32 -25.15 -15.12
N PRO A 553 -17.59 -25.31 -13.99
CA PRO A 553 -18.12 -26.07 -12.87
C PRO A 553 -19.52 -25.53 -12.64
N ASP A 554 -20.54 -26.42 -12.63
CA ASP A 554 -21.95 -26.04 -12.53
C ASP A 554 -22.06 -24.81 -11.66
N ASP A 555 -22.49 -23.68 -12.24
CA ASP A 555 -22.45 -22.36 -11.58
C ASP A 555 -23.09 -22.44 -10.18
N ALA A 556 -24.11 -23.27 -10.02
CA ALA A 556 -24.75 -23.53 -8.75
C ALA A 556 -23.83 -24.16 -7.67
N ALA A 557 -22.92 -25.06 -8.03
CA ALA A 557 -22.02 -25.70 -7.04
C ALA A 557 -20.83 -24.81 -6.67
N ALA A 558 -20.45 -23.89 -7.55
CA ALA A 558 -19.41 -22.88 -7.26
C ALA A 558 -19.98 -21.71 -6.43
N GLU A 559 -21.24 -21.34 -6.65
CA GLU A 559 -21.94 -20.31 -5.86
C GLU A 559 -22.20 -20.73 -4.41
N GLU A 560 -22.32 -22.04 -4.15
CA GLU A 560 -22.49 -22.59 -2.81
C GLU A 560 -21.17 -22.83 -2.07
N ALA A 561 -20.04 -22.84 -2.76
CA ALA A 561 -18.74 -23.11 -2.14
C ALA A 561 -18.32 -21.98 -1.20
N ARG A 562 -17.85 -22.36 0.00
CA ARG A 562 -17.42 -21.43 1.03
C ARG A 562 -16.19 -21.95 1.78
N ILE A 563 -15.26 -21.06 2.06
CA ILE A 563 -14.14 -21.32 2.95
C ILE A 563 -14.19 -20.31 4.10
N GLU A 564 -14.38 -20.81 5.31
CA GLU A 564 -14.27 -20.03 6.53
C GLU A 564 -12.90 -20.29 7.16
N THR A 565 -12.20 -19.22 7.54
CA THR A 565 -10.86 -19.32 8.12
C THR A 565 -10.80 -18.56 9.42
N ALA A 566 -10.23 -19.19 10.44
CA ALA A 566 -9.80 -18.54 11.67
C ALA A 566 -8.27 -18.59 11.76
N SER A 567 -7.67 -17.49 12.19
CA SER A 567 -6.26 -17.35 12.47
C SER A 567 -6.05 -17.01 13.94
N VAL A 568 -5.12 -17.73 14.59
CA VAL A 568 -4.65 -17.40 15.95
C VAL A 568 -3.15 -17.13 15.88
N VAL A 569 -2.75 -15.93 16.25
CA VAL A 569 -1.35 -15.50 16.15
C VAL A 569 -0.59 -15.80 17.44
N TRP A 570 0.53 -16.49 17.34
CA TRP A 570 1.43 -16.81 18.43
C TRP A 570 2.89 -16.52 18.05
N GLY A 571 3.39 -15.36 18.44
CA GLY A 571 4.74 -14.91 18.07
C GLY A 571 4.94 -14.85 16.54
N ALA A 572 5.93 -15.61 16.04
CA ALA A 572 6.23 -15.69 14.61
C ALA A 572 5.35 -16.70 13.85
N TYR A 573 4.41 -17.33 14.52
CA TYR A 573 3.54 -18.39 13.99
C TYR A 573 2.07 -17.98 14.00
N GLU A 574 1.33 -18.58 13.09
CA GLU A 574 -0.11 -18.46 12.93
C GLU A 574 -0.71 -19.87 12.89
N LEU A 575 -1.61 -20.19 13.82
CA LEU A 575 -2.49 -21.33 13.71
C LEU A 575 -3.64 -20.96 12.78
N ARG A 576 -3.76 -21.65 11.65
CA ARG A 576 -4.86 -21.50 10.69
C ARG A 576 -5.82 -22.66 10.82
N VAL A 577 -7.10 -22.36 10.92
CA VAL A 577 -8.18 -23.36 10.92
C VAL A 577 -9.12 -23.01 9.77
N HIS A 578 -9.29 -23.94 8.83
CA HIS A 578 -10.17 -23.78 7.68
C HIS A 578 -11.34 -24.75 7.78
N LEU A 579 -12.56 -24.22 7.67
CA LEU A 579 -13.76 -24.98 7.40
C LEU A 579 -14.10 -24.81 5.92
N VAL A 580 -14.02 -25.88 5.17
CA VAL A 580 -14.29 -25.90 3.74
C VAL A 580 -15.62 -26.57 3.48
N ASP A 581 -16.54 -25.81 2.91
CA ASP A 581 -17.85 -26.28 2.45
C ASP A 581 -17.91 -26.14 0.94
N ALA A 582 -17.75 -27.25 0.22
CA ALA A 582 -17.62 -27.26 -1.23
C ALA A 582 -17.74 -28.71 -1.77
N PRO A 583 -17.91 -28.92 -3.09
CA PRO A 583 -17.93 -30.25 -3.67
C PRO A 583 -16.74 -31.12 -3.25
N ALA A 584 -16.98 -32.34 -2.79
CA ALA A 584 -15.97 -33.22 -2.19
C ALA A 584 -14.81 -33.60 -3.15
N HIS A 585 -15.06 -33.60 -4.45
CA HIS A 585 -14.06 -33.96 -5.46
C HIS A 585 -12.98 -32.91 -5.69
N LEU A 586 -13.12 -31.68 -5.15
CA LEU A 586 -12.15 -30.60 -5.29
C LEU A 586 -11.12 -30.68 -4.15
N PRO A 587 -9.85 -31.03 -4.42
CA PRO A 587 -8.81 -31.04 -3.39
C PRO A 587 -8.57 -29.64 -2.82
N LEU A 588 -8.16 -29.59 -1.55
CA LEU A 588 -7.67 -28.36 -0.92
C LEU A 588 -6.18 -28.18 -1.20
N HIS A 589 -5.78 -26.94 -1.40
CA HIS A 589 -4.42 -26.44 -1.35
C HIS A 589 -4.32 -25.37 -0.27
N ASP A 590 -3.39 -25.52 0.67
CA ASP A 590 -3.11 -24.54 1.74
C ASP A 590 -1.62 -24.26 1.79
N SER A 591 -1.23 -22.98 1.83
CA SER A 591 0.17 -22.57 1.68
C SER A 591 0.62 -21.58 2.74
N GLY A 592 1.90 -21.71 3.09
CA GLY A 592 2.60 -20.81 3.98
C GLY A 592 3.23 -19.60 3.26
N TRP A 593 4.21 -19.02 3.90
CA TRP A 593 4.91 -17.85 3.41
C TRP A 593 5.82 -18.16 2.23
N GLN A 594 5.79 -17.31 1.19
CA GLN A 594 6.87 -17.26 0.22
C GLN A 594 8.10 -16.64 0.87
N ILE A 595 9.26 -17.29 0.71
CA ILE A 595 10.54 -16.67 0.96
C ILE A 595 11.36 -16.61 -0.32
N ALA A 596 12.27 -15.62 -0.40
CA ALA A 596 13.06 -15.39 -1.59
C ALA A 596 14.52 -15.08 -1.26
N GLY A 597 15.42 -15.42 -2.16
CA GLY A 597 16.86 -15.14 -2.08
C GLY A 597 17.51 -15.06 -3.45
N GLU A 598 18.75 -14.55 -3.49
CA GLU A 598 19.55 -14.54 -4.72
C GLU A 598 20.06 -15.95 -5.08
N ARG A 599 20.10 -16.87 -4.11
CA ARG A 599 20.36 -18.30 -4.30
C ARG A 599 19.12 -19.11 -3.95
N PRO A 600 18.97 -20.34 -4.52
CA PRO A 600 17.84 -21.20 -4.19
C PRO A 600 17.74 -21.43 -2.67
N PRO A 601 16.56 -21.25 -2.06
CA PRO A 601 16.35 -21.59 -0.66
C PRO A 601 16.59 -23.09 -0.40
N HIS A 602 17.11 -23.42 0.77
CA HIS A 602 17.18 -24.78 1.25
C HIS A 602 15.77 -25.26 1.60
N VAL A 603 15.35 -26.40 1.05
CA VAL A 603 14.02 -26.96 1.26
C VAL A 603 14.10 -28.32 1.93
N ARG A 604 13.15 -28.59 2.81
CA ARG A 604 13.07 -29.85 3.56
C ARG A 604 11.61 -30.24 3.82
N THR A 605 11.33 -31.53 3.72
CA THR A 605 10.03 -32.10 4.11
C THR A 605 10.27 -33.29 5.04
N VAL A 606 9.63 -33.31 6.22
CA VAL A 606 9.74 -34.37 7.20
C VAL A 606 8.37 -34.62 7.85
N GLY A 607 7.80 -35.80 7.64
CA GLY A 607 6.44 -36.11 8.12
C GLY A 607 5.42 -35.12 7.60
N GLN A 608 4.71 -34.47 8.49
CA GLN A 608 3.70 -33.45 8.18
C GLN A 608 4.25 -32.01 8.19
N ARG A 609 5.54 -31.83 8.01
CA ARG A 609 6.22 -30.53 8.04
C ARG A 609 6.98 -30.26 6.74
N ALA A 610 6.74 -29.11 6.14
CA ALA A 610 7.47 -28.55 5.00
C ALA A 610 8.17 -27.25 5.40
N GLU A 611 9.42 -27.07 5.00
CA GLU A 611 10.28 -25.94 5.38
C GLU A 611 11.08 -25.44 4.21
N ALA A 612 11.30 -24.14 4.20
CA ALA A 612 12.23 -23.47 3.32
C ALA A 612 13.06 -22.46 4.11
N ALA A 613 14.35 -22.32 3.82
CA ALA A 613 15.24 -21.36 4.48
C ALA A 613 16.20 -20.73 3.48
N THR A 614 16.44 -19.42 3.60
CA THR A 614 17.46 -18.70 2.83
C THR A 614 18.78 -18.66 3.58
N ASP A 615 19.90 -18.47 2.88
CA ASP A 615 21.23 -18.25 3.50
C ASP A 615 21.25 -17.01 4.44
N GLY A 616 20.33 -16.04 4.22
CA GLY A 616 20.16 -14.88 5.08
C GLY A 616 19.50 -15.18 6.42
N GLY A 617 19.04 -16.42 6.64
CA GLY A 617 18.39 -16.86 7.88
C GLY A 617 16.88 -16.56 7.93
N LEU A 618 16.25 -16.20 6.80
CA LEU A 618 14.80 -16.15 6.69
C LEU A 618 14.27 -17.55 6.44
N SER A 619 13.31 -18.00 7.25
CA SER A 619 12.72 -19.34 7.18
C SER A 619 11.19 -19.28 7.13
N SER A 620 10.61 -20.10 6.28
CA SER A 620 9.17 -20.35 6.19
C SER A 620 8.88 -21.80 6.54
N THR A 621 7.91 -22.01 7.43
CA THR A 621 7.52 -23.34 7.92
C THR A 621 6.01 -23.51 7.75
N PHE A 622 5.62 -24.70 7.29
CA PHE A 622 4.23 -25.18 7.27
C PHE A 622 4.16 -26.52 7.97
N VAL A 623 3.35 -26.64 9.00
CA VAL A 623 3.09 -27.90 9.69
C VAL A 623 1.61 -28.23 9.56
N SER A 624 1.28 -29.34 8.91
CA SER A 624 -0.07 -29.86 8.88
C SER A 624 -0.41 -30.50 10.23
N LEU A 625 -1.42 -29.99 10.92
CA LEU A 625 -1.88 -30.53 12.20
C LEU A 625 -3.09 -31.45 12.03
N ALA A 626 -3.99 -31.15 11.05
CA ALA A 626 -5.13 -32.00 10.72
C ALA A 626 -5.65 -31.74 9.31
N GLY A 627 -6.28 -32.75 8.70
CA GLY A 627 -7.07 -32.65 7.48
C GLY A 627 -6.29 -32.64 6.15
N HIS A 628 -5.00 -32.42 6.16
CA HIS A 628 -4.17 -32.50 4.94
C HIS A 628 -3.64 -33.92 4.72
N THR A 629 -3.38 -34.26 3.46
CA THR A 629 -2.83 -35.57 3.07
C THR A 629 -1.32 -35.54 2.85
N ASP A 630 -0.83 -34.49 2.23
CA ASP A 630 0.56 -34.36 1.83
C ASP A 630 1.06 -32.93 2.10
N VAL A 631 2.34 -32.82 2.42
CA VAL A 631 3.06 -31.54 2.54
C VAL A 631 4.27 -31.51 1.60
N ALA A 632 4.57 -30.36 1.04
CA ALA A 632 5.68 -30.19 0.12
C ALA A 632 6.18 -28.73 0.09
N VAL A 633 7.25 -28.48 -0.65
CA VAL A 633 7.74 -27.13 -0.94
C VAL A 633 7.76 -26.92 -2.44
N ALA A 634 7.08 -25.88 -2.90
CA ALA A 634 7.14 -25.42 -4.29
C ALA A 634 8.29 -24.42 -4.44
N THR A 635 9.05 -24.52 -5.53
CA THR A 635 10.15 -23.59 -5.86
C THR A 635 9.93 -22.97 -7.22
N ALA A 636 10.35 -21.71 -7.38
CA ALA A 636 10.29 -20.98 -8.64
C ALA A 636 11.40 -19.93 -8.75
N GLU A 637 11.52 -19.34 -9.94
CA GLU A 637 12.36 -18.18 -10.19
C GLU A 637 11.52 -17.01 -10.70
N GLY A 638 11.92 -15.77 -10.32
CA GLY A 638 11.32 -14.55 -10.84
C GLY A 638 9.90 -14.25 -10.34
N THR A 639 9.42 -14.93 -9.29
CA THR A 639 8.08 -14.76 -8.74
C THR A 639 8.02 -13.86 -7.50
N SER A 640 9.13 -13.20 -7.14
CA SER A 640 9.21 -12.32 -5.97
C SER A 640 10.02 -11.06 -6.25
N ALA A 641 9.58 -9.94 -5.68
CA ALA A 641 10.33 -8.70 -5.66
C ALA A 641 11.50 -8.69 -4.64
N PHE A 642 11.62 -9.74 -3.82
CA PHE A 642 12.60 -9.85 -2.73
C PHE A 642 13.84 -10.68 -3.09
N GLY A 643 13.82 -11.39 -4.21
CA GLY A 643 14.96 -12.19 -4.68
C GLY A 643 14.57 -13.05 -5.88
N ARG A 644 15.60 -13.58 -6.55
CA ARG A 644 15.43 -14.34 -7.79
C ARG A 644 14.77 -15.70 -7.59
N HIS A 645 15.24 -16.44 -6.57
CA HIS A 645 14.78 -17.81 -6.28
C HIS A 645 13.81 -17.79 -5.11
N THR A 646 12.71 -18.50 -5.25
CA THR A 646 11.61 -18.52 -4.27
C THR A 646 11.28 -19.93 -3.84
N ALA A 647 10.75 -20.05 -2.62
CA ALA A 647 10.20 -21.28 -2.10
C ALA A 647 8.94 -20.99 -1.27
N VAL A 648 7.92 -21.85 -1.41
CA VAL A 648 6.65 -21.79 -0.69
C VAL A 648 6.34 -23.16 -0.10
N PRO A 649 6.40 -23.38 1.22
CA PRO A 649 5.86 -24.56 1.86
C PRO A 649 4.34 -24.61 1.75
N TYR A 650 3.77 -25.77 1.46
CA TYR A 650 2.32 -25.95 1.29
C TYR A 650 1.88 -27.36 1.67
N ALA A 651 0.57 -27.53 1.81
CA ALA A 651 -0.07 -28.83 1.95
C ALA A 651 -1.22 -28.99 0.94
N THR A 652 -1.54 -30.23 0.63
CA THR A 652 -2.75 -30.61 -0.10
C THR A 652 -3.63 -31.50 0.75
N GLY A 653 -4.95 -31.39 0.57
CA GLY A 653 -5.93 -32.22 1.26
C GLY A 653 -6.90 -32.84 0.28
N ARG A 654 -6.98 -34.18 0.26
CA ARG A 654 -8.07 -34.89 -0.42
C ARG A 654 -9.32 -34.79 0.43
N ARG A 655 -10.43 -34.46 -0.19
CA ARG A 655 -11.71 -34.31 0.48
C ARG A 655 -12.64 -35.46 0.08
N THR A 656 -13.21 -36.12 1.06
CA THR A 656 -14.15 -37.25 0.87
C THR A 656 -15.60 -36.85 1.17
N THR A 657 -15.78 -35.70 1.82
CA THR A 657 -17.09 -35.11 2.13
C THR A 657 -17.12 -33.66 1.68
N SER A 658 -18.33 -33.10 1.51
CA SER A 658 -18.50 -31.68 1.13
C SER A 658 -17.99 -30.73 2.22
N ARG A 659 -18.03 -31.12 3.50
CA ARG A 659 -17.63 -30.30 4.64
C ARG A 659 -16.44 -30.93 5.35
N THR A 660 -15.30 -30.19 5.39
CA THR A 660 -14.04 -30.67 5.97
C THR A 660 -13.32 -29.57 6.75
N VAL A 661 -12.61 -29.98 7.82
CA VAL A 661 -11.77 -29.09 8.62
C VAL A 661 -10.30 -29.38 8.30
N HIS A 662 -9.52 -28.33 8.13
CA HIS A 662 -8.07 -28.39 7.91
C HIS A 662 -7.37 -27.45 8.88
N VAL A 663 -6.29 -27.91 9.51
CA VAL A 663 -5.57 -27.16 10.55
C VAL A 663 -4.08 -27.16 10.22
N ALA A 664 -3.48 -25.97 10.18
CA ALA A 664 -2.06 -25.80 9.93
C ALA A 664 -1.44 -24.81 10.92
N LEU A 665 -0.18 -25.03 11.25
CA LEU A 665 0.68 -24.04 11.89
C LEU A 665 1.63 -23.49 10.82
N VAL A 666 1.56 -22.19 10.57
CA VAL A 666 2.34 -21.51 9.53
C VAL A 666 3.26 -20.49 10.18
N GLY A 667 4.55 -20.55 9.88
CA GLY A 667 5.56 -19.69 10.48
C GLY A 667 6.42 -18.95 9.47
N LEU A 668 6.82 -17.74 9.84
CA LEU A 668 7.87 -16.97 9.17
C LEU A 668 8.82 -16.50 10.26
N THR A 669 10.09 -16.91 10.22
CA THR A 669 11.11 -16.50 11.19
C THR A 669 12.31 -15.92 10.47
N GLY A 670 12.94 -14.93 11.07
CA GLY A 670 14.16 -14.32 10.57
C GLY A 670 15.38 -14.68 11.43
N ARG A 671 16.53 -14.13 11.04
CA ARG A 671 17.77 -14.29 11.78
C ARG A 671 17.59 -13.80 13.23
N GLY A 672 17.94 -14.64 14.20
CA GLY A 672 17.84 -14.34 15.64
C GLY A 672 16.63 -14.98 16.32
N ALA A 673 15.61 -15.39 15.57
CA ALA A 673 14.52 -16.22 16.10
C ALA A 673 14.83 -17.71 15.92
N ASP A 674 14.23 -18.55 16.78
CA ASP A 674 14.29 -20.00 16.60
C ASP A 674 13.45 -20.39 15.37
N PRO A 675 14.06 -21.04 14.36
CA PRO A 675 13.31 -21.49 13.18
C PRO A 675 12.47 -22.75 13.47
N ALA A 676 12.69 -23.44 14.61
CA ALA A 676 11.93 -24.63 14.94
C ALA A 676 10.48 -24.26 15.33
N PRO A 677 9.47 -24.86 14.67
CA PRO A 677 8.08 -24.62 15.04
C PRO A 677 7.81 -25.17 16.45
N PRO A 678 6.96 -24.46 17.21
CA PRO A 678 6.50 -24.97 18.49
C PRO A 678 5.75 -26.30 18.32
N ALA A 679 5.91 -27.18 19.28
CA ALA A 679 5.11 -28.42 19.34
C ALA A 679 3.69 -28.04 19.77
N VAL A 680 2.74 -28.04 18.83
CA VAL A 680 1.33 -27.73 19.08
C VAL A 680 0.53 -29.02 19.09
N GLY A 681 -0.12 -29.32 20.20
CA GLY A 681 -1.16 -30.35 20.27
C GLY A 681 -2.40 -29.89 19.52
N CYS A 682 -3.06 -30.78 18.77
CA CYS A 682 -4.28 -30.43 18.04
C CYS A 682 -5.29 -31.56 18.08
N ALA A 683 -6.52 -31.24 18.43
CA ALA A 683 -7.67 -32.15 18.35
C ALA A 683 -8.81 -31.50 17.58
N VAL A 684 -9.46 -32.29 16.73
CA VAL A 684 -10.61 -31.86 15.92
C VAL A 684 -11.82 -32.71 16.26
N ASP A 685 -12.91 -32.06 16.67
CA ASP A 685 -14.21 -32.67 16.90
C ASP A 685 -15.29 -31.94 16.09
N GLY A 686 -15.75 -32.56 15.01
CA GLY A 686 -16.64 -31.91 14.05
C GLY A 686 -16.01 -30.65 13.42
N THR A 687 -16.60 -29.49 13.74
CA THR A 687 -16.06 -28.17 13.31
C THR A 687 -15.34 -27.43 14.43
N THR A 688 -15.14 -28.08 15.57
CA THR A 688 -14.45 -27.54 16.74
C THR A 688 -13.00 -28.02 16.74
N VAL A 689 -12.07 -27.08 16.92
CA VAL A 689 -10.63 -27.34 17.01
C VAL A 689 -10.11 -26.86 18.34
N THR A 690 -9.44 -27.75 19.07
CA THR A 690 -8.64 -27.41 20.25
C THR A 690 -7.17 -27.50 19.90
N ALA A 691 -6.39 -26.49 20.29
CA ALA A 691 -4.95 -26.49 20.11
C ALA A 691 -4.24 -26.06 21.39
N ASP A 692 -3.17 -26.77 21.75
CA ASP A 692 -2.35 -26.54 22.95
C ASP A 692 -0.96 -26.09 22.54
N PHE A 693 -0.52 -24.92 23.01
CA PHE A 693 0.80 -24.39 22.77
C PHE A 693 1.77 -24.74 23.92
N PRO A 694 3.10 -24.77 23.67
CA PRO A 694 4.09 -25.18 24.66
C PRO A 694 4.14 -24.32 25.94
N ASP A 695 3.66 -23.07 25.88
CA ASP A 695 3.60 -22.16 27.04
C ASP A 695 2.36 -22.41 27.92
N GLY A 696 1.59 -23.45 27.63
CA GLY A 696 0.34 -23.77 28.32
C GLY A 696 -0.88 -22.97 27.82
N THR A 697 -0.71 -22.11 26.85
CA THR A 697 -1.84 -21.45 26.18
C THR A 697 -2.62 -22.49 25.37
N TRP A 698 -3.91 -22.57 25.56
CA TRP A 698 -4.78 -23.39 24.73
C TRP A 698 -5.87 -22.56 24.05
N VAL A 699 -6.31 -23.02 22.91
CA VAL A 699 -7.26 -22.33 22.04
C VAL A 699 -8.40 -23.28 21.67
N LEU A 700 -9.62 -22.80 21.78
CA LEU A 700 -10.80 -23.45 21.23
C LEU A 700 -11.40 -22.59 20.13
N VAL A 701 -11.52 -23.15 18.94
CA VAL A 701 -12.10 -22.51 17.76
C VAL A 701 -13.21 -23.38 17.22
N ALA A 702 -14.43 -22.84 17.06
CA ALA A 702 -15.52 -23.51 16.36
C ALA A 702 -15.94 -22.70 15.14
N LEU A 703 -15.75 -23.26 13.96
CA LEU A 703 -16.12 -22.64 12.69
C LEU A 703 -17.55 -23.06 12.30
N GLY A 704 -18.24 -22.19 11.54
CA GLY A 704 -19.63 -22.45 11.18
C GLY A 704 -20.61 -22.43 12.35
N ALA A 705 -20.15 -22.04 13.54
CA ALA A 705 -20.98 -21.98 14.76
C ALA A 705 -21.90 -20.74 14.75
N ASP A 706 -22.84 -20.73 15.69
CA ASP A 706 -23.70 -19.58 15.97
C ASP A 706 -22.83 -18.30 16.17
N PRO A 707 -23.22 -17.16 15.62
CA PRO A 707 -22.55 -15.88 15.89
C PRO A 707 -22.42 -15.52 17.38
N ALA A 708 -23.27 -16.07 18.24
CA ALA A 708 -23.19 -15.90 19.69
C ALA A 708 -22.02 -16.65 20.33
N TRP A 709 -21.47 -17.68 19.67
CA TRP A 709 -20.33 -18.43 20.19
C TRP A 709 -19.06 -17.59 20.22
N SER A 710 -18.27 -17.70 21.28
CA SER A 710 -16.98 -16.97 21.41
C SER A 710 -15.83 -17.97 21.46
N PRO A 711 -14.75 -17.75 20.69
CA PRO A 711 -13.54 -18.55 20.85
C PRO A 711 -12.97 -18.39 22.27
N VAL A 712 -12.26 -19.42 22.73
CA VAL A 712 -11.62 -19.43 24.05
C VAL A 712 -10.10 -19.43 23.83
N LEU A 713 -9.40 -18.57 24.53
CA LEU A 713 -7.95 -18.52 24.54
C LEU A 713 -7.46 -18.55 25.99
N GLY A 714 -6.59 -19.52 26.33
CA GLY A 714 -6.05 -19.66 27.68
C GLY A 714 -7.11 -19.83 28.77
N GLY A 715 -8.24 -20.49 28.46
CA GLY A 715 -9.35 -20.66 29.38
C GLY A 715 -10.30 -19.47 29.52
N VAL A 716 -10.00 -18.35 28.86
CA VAL A 716 -10.83 -17.14 28.90
C VAL A 716 -11.61 -17.02 27.59
N PRO A 717 -12.94 -16.97 27.61
CA PRO A 717 -13.72 -16.62 26.42
C PRO A 717 -13.35 -15.24 25.91
N LEU A 718 -13.16 -15.11 24.60
CA LEU A 718 -12.86 -13.82 23.96
C LEU A 718 -14.14 -12.98 23.86
N THR A 719 -14.71 -12.61 25.00
CA THR A 719 -16.02 -11.95 25.11
C THR A 719 -16.02 -10.48 24.73
N GLY A 720 -14.87 -9.82 24.70
CA GLY A 720 -14.70 -8.43 24.23
C GLY A 720 -14.36 -8.29 22.75
N SER A 721 -14.54 -9.37 21.96
CA SER A 721 -14.19 -9.33 20.54
C SER A 721 -15.17 -8.46 19.75
N VAL A 722 -14.63 -7.69 18.79
CA VAL A 722 -15.46 -7.04 17.76
C VAL A 722 -16.13 -8.15 16.95
N ARG A 723 -17.45 -8.19 16.98
CA ARG A 723 -18.27 -9.10 16.18
C ARG A 723 -18.72 -8.36 14.92
N TYR A 724 -18.53 -8.98 13.78
CA TYR A 724 -19.14 -8.52 12.56
C TYR A 724 -20.42 -9.35 12.35
N ALA A 725 -21.58 -8.69 12.25
CA ALA A 725 -22.83 -9.40 12.00
C ALA A 725 -22.68 -10.23 10.71
N ARG A 726 -23.18 -11.48 10.73
CA ARG A 726 -23.35 -12.26 9.49
C ARG A 726 -24.47 -11.62 8.71
N LEU A 727 -24.12 -10.69 7.84
CA LEU A 727 -25.08 -10.10 6.94
C LEU A 727 -25.18 -10.98 5.68
N SER A 728 -26.37 -11.03 5.08
CA SER A 728 -26.51 -11.45 3.70
C SER A 728 -25.58 -10.62 2.82
N PRO A 729 -25.18 -11.06 1.63
CA PRO A 729 -24.29 -10.29 0.73
C PRO A 729 -24.78 -8.86 0.43
N GLU A 730 -26.02 -8.55 0.79
CA GLU A 730 -26.71 -7.29 0.50
C GLU A 730 -26.74 -6.31 1.70
N GLU A 731 -26.30 -6.70 2.90
CA GLU A 731 -26.40 -5.87 4.10
C GLU A 731 -25.03 -5.36 4.58
N GLU A 732 -24.98 -4.12 5.10
CA GLU A 732 -23.77 -3.51 5.64
C GLU A 732 -23.28 -4.23 6.93
N PRO A 733 -21.94 -4.38 7.13
CA PRO A 733 -21.40 -4.91 8.37
C PRO A 733 -21.68 -3.93 9.52
N VAL A 734 -22.62 -4.32 10.40
CA VAL A 734 -22.83 -3.59 11.65
C VAL A 734 -21.79 -4.06 12.67
N VAL A 735 -20.95 -3.10 13.13
CA VAL A 735 -20.07 -3.35 14.28
C VAL A 735 -20.94 -3.33 15.52
N VAL A 736 -21.19 -4.49 16.10
CA VAL A 736 -21.88 -4.59 17.39
C VAL A 736 -20.82 -4.55 18.49
N PRO A 737 -20.80 -3.54 19.36
CA PRO A 737 -19.94 -3.55 20.55
C PRO A 737 -20.26 -4.80 21.40
N GLY A 738 -19.24 -5.54 21.81
CA GLY A 738 -19.37 -6.73 22.63
C GLY A 738 -19.65 -6.41 24.10
#